data_33fccb2f4b99c5c7d866a1d3f16acc19
#
_entry.id   33fccb2f4b99c5c7d866a1d3f16acc19
#
_cell.length_a   1.000
_cell.length_b   1.000
_cell.length_c   1.000
_cell.angle_alpha   90.00
_cell.angle_beta   90.00
_cell.angle_gamma   90.00
#
_symmetry.space_group_name_H-M   'P 1'
#
loop_
_entity.id
_entity.type
_entity.pdbx_description
1 polymer ?
#
loop_
_entity_poly.entity_id
_entity_poly.type
_entity_poly.pdbx_seq_one_letter_code
_entity_poly.pdbx_strand_id
1 'polypeptide(L)'
;MNHGFVKVASAIPLVKVADCQYNVEQIESLVIQAEGKGIEIICLPELSLTAYTCQDLFQQQLLIGEAEMALIHLMNSTRGLDIISIVGLPVPFRGALLNCAAVIQRGKILGLVPKTYLPNYKEFYEKRWFQSGADVSEGTVLICGQQVTVSNRLLFRTPSCTFGVEICEDVWAPVPPSSILTLQGADIIFNLSADSDAVGKYAYLQALLAQQSARTICGYGFSSCGYGESTQDVVFSGKGFIYENGTLLAETKRHQLQPQTLEAEIDVERLQAERRMNTTFASCAAQFGQQCTVIDTERVPARPFSLTRTIDPHPFVPTGKRLDERCQEIFDIQVDGLAKRIQHTGAQTVVVGISGGLDSTLALLVCIGTFDKLGMNRRGIIGITMPGFGTTDRTYTNAVNLMKLLGITIREISIKEACLQHFADIGHDADKHDVTYENSQARERTQILMDAANQMNGFVIGTGDLSELALGWATYNGDHMSMYGVNASVPKTLVRHLVAWIAERTKDESTRQTLLDIVDTPISPELTPADEFGNIAQKTEDLVGPYELHDFFLYYLLRWGFRPAKVYLLARQAFGQAYDDATIRRWLRTFCMRFFAQQYKRSCLPDGPKVGSCSLSPRGDWRMPSDASSRLWLRECDELG
;
A
#
# COMPACT_ATOMS: atom_id res chain seq x y z
N MET A 1 3.29 19.52 -10.05
CA MET A 1 2.85 18.20 -10.60
C MET A 1 2.07 17.47 -9.53
N ASN A 2 1.02 16.75 -9.88
CA ASN A 2 0.21 15.97 -8.91
C ASN A 2 0.79 14.60 -8.57
N HIS A 3 1.93 14.23 -9.13
CA HIS A 3 2.62 12.95 -8.92
C HIS A 3 1.70 11.70 -9.04
N GLY A 4 0.73 11.76 -9.95
CA GLY A 4 -0.22 10.68 -10.20
C GLY A 4 -1.39 10.60 -9.21
N PHE A 5 -1.54 11.57 -8.31
CA PHE A 5 -2.73 11.67 -7.46
C PHE A 5 -3.86 12.40 -8.15
N VAL A 6 -5.08 11.91 -7.98
CA VAL A 6 -6.33 12.52 -8.45
C VAL A 6 -7.25 12.74 -7.27
N LYS A 7 -7.66 13.98 -7.03
CA LYS A 7 -8.54 14.33 -5.94
C LYS A 7 -10.00 14.18 -6.36
N VAL A 8 -10.71 13.27 -5.71
CA VAL A 8 -12.10 12.93 -6.04
C VAL A 8 -13.02 13.11 -4.86
N ALA A 9 -14.32 13.27 -5.12
CA ALA A 9 -15.33 13.31 -4.09
C ALA A 9 -16.55 12.44 -4.43
N SER A 10 -17.17 11.90 -3.36
CA SER A 10 -18.54 11.39 -3.36
C SER A 10 -19.38 12.32 -2.49
N ALA A 11 -20.45 12.87 -3.02
CA ALA A 11 -21.27 13.84 -2.30
C ALA A 11 -22.72 13.36 -2.19
N ILE A 12 -23.35 13.66 -1.06
CA ILE A 12 -24.72 13.26 -0.73
C ILE A 12 -25.49 14.54 -0.43
N PRO A 13 -26.26 15.07 -1.40
CA PRO A 13 -27.09 16.24 -1.20
C PRO A 13 -28.30 15.90 -0.33
N LEU A 14 -28.90 16.92 0.26
CA LEU A 14 -30.29 16.83 0.68
C LEU A 14 -31.18 16.88 -0.56
N VAL A 15 -32.20 16.06 -0.62
CA VAL A 15 -33.15 16.05 -1.72
C VAL A 15 -34.59 16.21 -1.23
N LYS A 16 -35.48 16.60 -2.15
CA LYS A 16 -36.93 16.51 -2.02
C LYS A 16 -37.49 15.78 -3.21
N VAL A 17 -38.31 14.81 -2.99
CA VAL A 17 -38.89 13.99 -4.05
C VAL A 17 -39.68 14.85 -5.03
N ALA A 18 -39.31 14.78 -6.33
CA ALA A 18 -39.88 15.53 -7.45
C ALA A 18 -39.70 17.06 -7.39
N ASP A 19 -38.85 17.59 -6.51
CA ASP A 19 -38.51 19.01 -6.45
C ASP A 19 -37.15 19.28 -7.10
N CYS A 20 -37.12 19.25 -8.42
CA CYS A 20 -35.88 19.37 -9.21
C CYS A 20 -35.14 20.68 -8.96
N GLN A 21 -35.86 21.77 -8.71
CA GLN A 21 -35.27 23.08 -8.42
C GLN A 21 -34.50 23.05 -7.08
N TYR A 22 -35.16 22.58 -6.02
CA TYR A 22 -34.48 22.42 -4.73
C TYR A 22 -33.26 21.49 -4.83
N ASN A 23 -33.40 20.35 -5.50
CA ASN A 23 -32.34 19.36 -5.61
C ASN A 23 -31.11 19.92 -6.34
N VAL A 24 -31.31 20.63 -7.44
CA VAL A 24 -30.18 21.21 -8.19
C VAL A 24 -29.46 22.31 -7.40
N GLU A 25 -30.15 23.11 -6.62
CA GLU A 25 -29.54 24.13 -5.75
C GLU A 25 -28.64 23.50 -4.68
N GLN A 26 -29.07 22.35 -4.09
CA GLN A 26 -28.24 21.61 -3.15
C GLN A 26 -27.00 21.02 -3.84
N ILE A 27 -27.15 20.44 -5.02
CA ILE A 27 -26.06 19.88 -5.82
C ILE A 27 -25.05 20.95 -6.22
N GLU A 28 -25.55 22.09 -6.73
CA GLU A 28 -24.72 23.24 -7.12
C GLU A 28 -23.81 23.70 -5.97
N SER A 29 -24.39 23.86 -4.78
CA SER A 29 -23.64 24.26 -3.58
C SER A 29 -22.50 23.29 -3.28
N LEU A 30 -22.73 21.96 -3.36
CA LEU A 30 -21.71 20.95 -3.13
C LEU A 30 -20.63 20.95 -4.22
N VAL A 31 -21.00 21.15 -5.49
CA VAL A 31 -20.06 21.23 -6.60
C VAL A 31 -19.13 22.45 -6.47
N ILE A 32 -19.69 23.63 -6.12
CA ILE A 32 -18.91 24.85 -5.90
C ILE A 32 -17.94 24.68 -4.72
N GLN A 33 -18.38 24.08 -3.63
CA GLN A 33 -17.52 23.80 -2.47
C GLN A 33 -16.41 22.81 -2.83
N ALA A 34 -16.71 21.77 -3.61
CA ALA A 34 -15.74 20.78 -4.06
C ALA A 34 -14.67 21.41 -4.98
N GLU A 35 -15.09 22.27 -5.92
CA GLU A 35 -14.16 23.05 -6.76
C GLU A 35 -13.20 23.89 -5.92
N GLY A 36 -13.71 24.59 -4.89
CA GLY A 36 -12.91 25.40 -3.98
C GLY A 36 -11.87 24.60 -3.20
N LYS A 37 -12.08 23.30 -3.03
CA LYS A 37 -11.13 22.36 -2.41
C LYS A 37 -10.16 21.69 -3.39
N GLY A 38 -10.24 22.03 -4.69
CA GLY A 38 -9.41 21.48 -5.74
C GLY A 38 -9.77 20.04 -6.14
N ILE A 39 -11.01 19.63 -5.92
CA ILE A 39 -11.52 18.32 -6.36
C ILE A 39 -11.63 18.33 -7.88
N GLU A 40 -11.14 17.28 -8.54
CA GLU A 40 -11.16 17.13 -9.99
C GLU A 40 -12.47 16.49 -10.48
N ILE A 41 -13.01 15.53 -9.74
CA ILE A 41 -14.22 14.78 -10.11
C ILE A 41 -15.11 14.61 -8.87
N ILE A 42 -16.39 14.98 -9.00
CA ILE A 42 -17.41 14.76 -7.96
C ILE A 42 -18.52 13.85 -8.48
N CYS A 43 -18.90 12.86 -7.69
CA CYS A 43 -19.98 11.93 -7.96
C CYS A 43 -21.16 12.20 -7.01
N LEU A 44 -22.35 12.39 -7.56
CA LEU A 44 -23.62 12.54 -6.87
C LEU A 44 -24.40 11.21 -6.88
N PRO A 45 -25.48 11.04 -6.08
CA PRO A 45 -26.29 9.83 -6.09
C PRO A 45 -27.11 9.64 -7.38
N GLU A 46 -27.60 8.42 -7.55
CA GLU A 46 -28.52 8.02 -8.59
C GLU A 46 -29.79 8.88 -8.59
N LEU A 47 -30.22 9.33 -9.78
CA LEU A 47 -31.43 10.19 -9.98
C LEU A 47 -31.48 11.43 -9.07
N SER A 48 -30.33 11.96 -8.69
CA SER A 48 -30.21 13.03 -7.68
C SER A 48 -30.92 14.34 -8.08
N LEU A 49 -31.16 14.59 -9.38
CA LEU A 49 -31.93 15.78 -9.81
C LEU A 49 -33.42 15.67 -9.51
N THR A 50 -34.00 14.47 -9.51
CA THR A 50 -35.43 14.25 -9.23
C THR A 50 -35.70 13.71 -7.83
N ALA A 51 -34.73 13.16 -7.17
CA ALA A 51 -34.74 12.11 -6.19
C ALA A 51 -35.08 10.74 -6.82
N TYR A 52 -34.60 9.64 -6.18
CA TYR A 52 -34.80 8.28 -6.66
C TYR A 52 -36.23 7.79 -6.48
N THR A 53 -36.89 8.18 -5.41
CA THR A 53 -38.19 7.62 -4.96
C THR A 53 -39.42 8.27 -5.60
N CYS A 54 -39.28 8.82 -6.81
CA CYS A 54 -40.40 9.46 -7.56
C CYS A 54 -41.45 8.48 -8.06
N GLN A 55 -41.18 7.17 -8.13
CA GLN A 55 -42.13 6.15 -8.54
C GLN A 55 -42.81 6.46 -9.89
N ASP A 56 -44.14 6.33 -10.02
CA ASP A 56 -44.89 6.57 -11.25
C ASP A 56 -44.86 8.05 -11.72
N LEU A 57 -44.31 8.97 -10.91
CA LEU A 57 -44.06 10.33 -11.38
C LEU A 57 -43.03 10.35 -12.52
N PHE A 58 -42.17 9.34 -12.66
CA PHE A 58 -41.29 9.21 -13.82
C PHE A 58 -42.04 9.04 -15.15
N GLN A 59 -43.34 8.76 -15.12
CA GLN A 59 -44.19 8.74 -16.33
C GLN A 59 -44.75 10.12 -16.68
N GLN A 60 -44.50 11.15 -15.84
CA GLN A 60 -45.01 12.51 -16.05
C GLN A 60 -44.01 13.35 -16.85
N GLN A 61 -44.45 13.86 -18.01
CA GLN A 61 -43.61 14.71 -18.85
C GLN A 61 -43.09 15.96 -18.13
N LEU A 62 -43.88 16.50 -17.18
CA LEU A 62 -43.45 17.63 -16.39
C LEU A 62 -42.19 17.32 -15.58
N LEU A 63 -42.14 16.20 -14.87
CA LEU A 63 -40.97 15.83 -14.08
C LEU A 63 -39.73 15.61 -14.94
N ILE A 64 -39.89 14.98 -16.12
CA ILE A 64 -38.81 14.76 -17.08
C ILE A 64 -38.28 16.09 -17.61
N GLY A 65 -39.17 17.01 -17.98
CA GLY A 65 -38.80 18.35 -18.44
C GLY A 65 -38.10 19.19 -17.36
N GLU A 66 -38.59 19.13 -16.13
CA GLU A 66 -37.97 19.85 -14.98
C GLU A 66 -36.60 19.25 -14.62
N ALA A 67 -36.38 17.95 -14.77
CA ALA A 67 -35.08 17.33 -14.60
C ALA A 67 -34.06 17.83 -15.66
N GLU A 68 -34.49 17.99 -16.91
CA GLU A 68 -33.65 18.59 -17.96
C GLU A 68 -33.37 20.07 -17.68
N MET A 69 -34.35 20.85 -17.23
CA MET A 69 -34.17 22.25 -16.84
C MET A 69 -33.21 22.39 -15.65
N ALA A 70 -33.28 21.50 -14.66
CA ALA A 70 -32.33 21.44 -13.56
C ALA A 70 -30.91 21.13 -14.03
N LEU A 71 -30.72 20.23 -15.00
CA LEU A 71 -29.42 19.99 -15.60
C LEU A 71 -28.87 21.23 -16.33
N ILE A 72 -29.74 21.96 -17.08
CA ILE A 72 -29.38 23.24 -17.73
C ILE A 72 -28.93 24.26 -16.68
N HIS A 73 -29.65 24.37 -15.57
CA HIS A 73 -29.30 25.27 -14.46
C HIS A 73 -27.89 24.93 -13.94
N LEU A 74 -27.63 23.67 -13.57
CA LEU A 74 -26.33 23.23 -13.08
C LEU A 74 -25.20 23.50 -14.07
N MET A 75 -25.42 23.20 -15.35
CA MET A 75 -24.43 23.45 -16.40
C MET A 75 -24.07 24.92 -16.54
N ASN A 76 -25.08 25.82 -16.41
CA ASN A 76 -24.88 27.25 -16.53
C ASN A 76 -24.16 27.83 -15.31
N SER A 77 -24.55 27.43 -14.10
CA SER A 77 -23.95 27.91 -12.85
C SER A 77 -22.51 27.41 -12.66
N THR A 78 -22.21 26.22 -13.18
CA THR A 78 -20.86 25.62 -13.08
C THR A 78 -19.99 25.81 -14.33
N ARG A 79 -20.45 26.58 -15.33
CA ARG A 79 -19.73 26.79 -16.61
C ARG A 79 -18.31 27.30 -16.45
N GLY A 80 -18.04 28.11 -15.41
CA GLY A 80 -16.73 28.68 -15.11
C GLY A 80 -15.83 27.77 -14.29
N LEU A 81 -16.32 26.59 -13.86
CA LEU A 81 -15.60 25.67 -13.00
C LEU A 81 -14.91 24.58 -13.81
N ASP A 82 -13.79 24.09 -13.29
CA ASP A 82 -13.00 23.04 -13.94
C ASP A 82 -13.40 21.63 -13.52
N ILE A 83 -14.09 21.49 -12.39
CA ILE A 83 -14.53 20.22 -11.84
C ILE A 83 -15.45 19.46 -12.80
N ILE A 84 -15.26 18.15 -12.87
CA ILE A 84 -16.17 17.25 -13.59
C ILE A 84 -17.23 16.80 -12.59
N SER A 85 -18.50 16.97 -12.93
CA SER A 85 -19.62 16.54 -12.09
C SER A 85 -20.37 15.39 -12.75
N ILE A 86 -20.69 14.34 -11.95
CA ILE A 86 -21.45 13.17 -12.40
C ILE A 86 -22.77 13.18 -11.64
N VAL A 87 -23.88 13.40 -12.35
CA VAL A 87 -25.22 13.59 -11.75
C VAL A 87 -26.24 12.65 -12.36
N GLY A 88 -27.16 12.13 -11.54
CA GLY A 88 -28.20 11.20 -11.96
C GLY A 88 -29.49 11.90 -12.39
N LEU A 89 -30.07 11.48 -13.55
CA LEU A 89 -31.35 11.98 -14.05
C LEU A 89 -32.05 10.97 -14.96
N PRO A 90 -33.40 11.06 -15.11
CA PRO A 90 -34.12 10.32 -16.14
C PRO A 90 -33.91 10.95 -17.52
N VAL A 91 -33.65 10.16 -18.57
CA VAL A 91 -33.41 10.64 -19.92
C VAL A 91 -34.29 9.90 -20.93
N PRO A 92 -35.17 10.60 -21.68
CA PRO A 92 -35.89 10.00 -22.80
C PRO A 92 -34.93 9.62 -23.95
N PHE A 93 -35.02 8.39 -24.43
CA PHE A 93 -34.17 7.90 -25.52
C PHE A 93 -34.92 6.91 -26.40
N ARG A 94 -35.11 7.21 -27.69
CA ARG A 94 -35.73 6.31 -28.70
C ARG A 94 -37.06 5.70 -28.25
N GLY A 95 -37.92 6.53 -27.59
CA GLY A 95 -39.23 6.10 -27.13
C GLY A 95 -39.26 5.37 -25.77
N ALA A 96 -38.12 5.20 -25.12
CA ALA A 96 -38.00 4.68 -23.76
C ALA A 96 -37.48 5.75 -22.80
N LEU A 97 -37.55 5.49 -21.50
CA LEU A 97 -36.93 6.28 -20.46
C LEU A 97 -35.74 5.52 -19.89
N LEU A 98 -34.60 6.17 -19.77
CA LEU A 98 -33.38 5.63 -19.21
C LEU A 98 -33.05 6.29 -17.86
N ASN A 99 -32.59 5.51 -16.89
CA ASN A 99 -31.92 6.01 -15.69
C ASN A 99 -30.45 6.25 -16.04
N CYS A 100 -30.01 7.51 -16.12
CA CYS A 100 -28.70 7.88 -16.61
C CYS A 100 -27.86 8.66 -15.61
N ALA A 101 -26.55 8.52 -15.73
CA ALA A 101 -25.57 9.43 -15.20
C ALA A 101 -25.11 10.38 -16.31
N ALA A 102 -25.25 11.68 -16.10
CA ALA A 102 -24.69 12.71 -16.97
C ALA A 102 -23.32 13.14 -16.43
N VAL A 103 -22.30 13.06 -17.28
CA VAL A 103 -20.95 13.57 -16.99
C VAL A 103 -20.85 14.96 -17.59
N ILE A 104 -20.68 15.99 -16.77
CA ILE A 104 -20.68 17.39 -17.19
C ILE A 104 -19.39 18.11 -16.79
N GLN A 105 -18.95 19.04 -17.64
CA GLN A 105 -17.81 19.91 -17.38
C GLN A 105 -17.93 21.21 -18.17
N ARG A 106 -17.73 22.35 -17.53
CA ARG A 106 -17.70 23.70 -18.19
C ARG A 106 -18.91 23.98 -19.09
N GLY A 107 -20.10 23.57 -18.65
CA GLY A 107 -21.33 23.78 -19.41
C GLY A 107 -21.53 22.80 -20.58
N LYS A 108 -20.76 21.73 -20.66
CA LYS A 108 -20.92 20.66 -21.66
C LYS A 108 -21.32 19.36 -21.00
N ILE A 109 -22.18 18.60 -21.65
CA ILE A 109 -22.45 17.21 -21.34
C ILE A 109 -21.47 16.36 -22.15
N LEU A 110 -20.51 15.73 -21.46
CA LEU A 110 -19.50 14.90 -22.10
C LEU A 110 -20.09 13.57 -22.59
N GLY A 111 -21.02 13.01 -21.83
CA GLY A 111 -21.70 11.76 -22.17
C GLY A 111 -22.77 11.39 -21.17
N LEU A 112 -23.66 10.48 -21.58
CA LEU A 112 -24.73 9.92 -20.77
C LEU A 112 -24.52 8.40 -20.63
N VAL A 113 -24.41 7.93 -19.38
CA VAL A 113 -24.23 6.50 -19.09
C VAL A 113 -25.53 5.95 -18.50
N PRO A 114 -26.27 5.10 -19.24
CA PRO A 114 -27.47 4.48 -18.75
C PRO A 114 -27.15 3.32 -17.80
N LYS A 115 -27.99 3.12 -16.78
CA LYS A 115 -27.93 1.97 -15.86
C LYS A 115 -28.06 0.67 -16.64
N THR A 116 -27.08 -0.22 -16.49
CA THR A 116 -27.01 -1.47 -17.25
C THR A 116 -28.00 -2.50 -16.73
N TYR A 117 -28.04 -2.71 -15.42
CA TYR A 117 -28.91 -3.69 -14.76
C TYR A 117 -29.94 -2.98 -13.90
N LEU A 118 -31.23 -3.27 -14.16
CA LEU A 118 -32.35 -2.71 -13.41
C LEU A 118 -32.83 -3.73 -12.37
N PRO A 119 -32.76 -3.45 -11.07
CA PRO A 119 -33.35 -4.33 -10.06
C PRO A 119 -34.86 -4.43 -10.25
N ASN A 120 -35.37 -5.65 -10.28
CA ASN A 120 -36.81 -5.91 -10.45
C ASN A 120 -37.21 -7.13 -9.61
N TYR A 121 -36.98 -7.01 -8.30
CA TYR A 121 -37.25 -8.03 -7.30
C TYR A 121 -37.50 -7.37 -5.94
N LYS A 122 -38.30 -8.01 -5.07
CA LYS A 122 -38.66 -7.52 -3.74
C LYS A 122 -39.20 -6.08 -3.81
N GLU A 123 -38.58 -5.15 -3.06
CA GLU A 123 -38.91 -3.73 -3.02
C GLU A 123 -38.53 -2.95 -4.28
N PHE A 124 -37.76 -3.55 -5.20
CA PHE A 124 -37.31 -2.89 -6.43
C PHE A 124 -38.13 -3.33 -7.64
N TYR A 125 -38.60 -2.37 -8.44
CA TYR A 125 -39.38 -2.58 -9.66
C TYR A 125 -39.07 -1.54 -10.74
N GLU A 126 -37.78 -1.23 -10.94
CA GLU A 126 -37.30 -0.19 -11.88
C GLU A 126 -37.69 -0.44 -13.33
N LYS A 127 -37.87 -1.70 -13.75
CA LYS A 127 -38.36 -2.04 -15.10
C LYS A 127 -39.78 -1.52 -15.40
N ARG A 128 -40.51 -1.06 -14.37
CA ARG A 128 -41.79 -0.39 -14.54
C ARG A 128 -41.62 0.97 -15.23
N TRP A 129 -40.50 1.64 -15.04
CA TRP A 129 -40.26 3.00 -15.53
C TRP A 129 -39.14 3.08 -16.55
N PHE A 130 -38.09 2.29 -16.39
CA PHE A 130 -36.84 2.41 -17.14
C PHE A 130 -36.57 1.20 -18.01
N GLN A 131 -35.89 1.45 -19.15
CA GLN A 131 -35.27 0.43 -19.98
C GLN A 131 -33.83 0.20 -19.54
N SER A 132 -33.38 -1.06 -19.60
CA SER A 132 -32.01 -1.45 -19.32
C SER A 132 -31.02 -0.86 -20.33
N GLY A 133 -29.91 -0.32 -19.83
CA GLY A 133 -28.81 0.14 -20.68
C GLY A 133 -28.11 -1.00 -21.43
N ALA A 134 -28.28 -2.26 -20.99
CA ALA A 134 -27.79 -3.43 -21.74
C ALA A 134 -28.54 -3.65 -23.05
N ASP A 135 -29.81 -3.24 -23.11
CA ASP A 135 -30.69 -3.40 -24.29
C ASP A 135 -30.58 -2.17 -25.23
N VAL A 136 -29.75 -1.20 -24.89
CA VAL A 136 -29.60 0.05 -25.64
C VAL A 136 -28.27 0.05 -26.39
N SER A 137 -28.33 0.04 -27.72
CA SER A 137 -27.14 0.29 -28.53
C SER A 137 -26.67 1.73 -28.41
N GLU A 138 -25.37 1.94 -28.46
CA GLU A 138 -24.76 3.28 -28.50
C GLU A 138 -25.45 4.17 -29.55
N GLY A 139 -25.66 5.43 -29.19
CA GLY A 139 -26.28 6.39 -30.06
C GLY A 139 -26.16 7.81 -29.49
N THR A 140 -26.86 8.76 -30.11
CA THR A 140 -26.89 10.15 -29.66
C THR A 140 -28.31 10.58 -29.33
N VAL A 141 -28.43 11.51 -28.38
CA VAL A 141 -29.67 12.19 -28.02
C VAL A 141 -29.45 13.71 -28.03
N LEU A 142 -30.47 14.44 -28.43
CA LEU A 142 -30.51 15.92 -28.26
C LEU A 142 -31.09 16.20 -26.86
N ILE A 143 -30.26 16.71 -25.96
CA ILE A 143 -30.63 17.06 -24.58
C ILE A 143 -29.93 18.39 -24.21
N CYS A 144 -30.60 19.27 -23.50
CA CYS A 144 -30.07 20.60 -23.14
C CYS A 144 -29.49 21.37 -24.33
N GLY A 145 -30.05 21.19 -25.53
CA GLY A 145 -29.55 21.78 -26.77
C GLY A 145 -28.24 21.20 -27.30
N GLN A 146 -27.74 20.10 -26.77
CA GLN A 146 -26.51 19.43 -27.19
C GLN A 146 -26.77 18.02 -27.72
N GLN A 147 -26.01 17.62 -28.75
CA GLN A 147 -25.97 16.23 -29.23
C GLN A 147 -25.00 15.46 -28.35
N VAL A 148 -25.51 14.51 -27.58
CA VAL A 148 -24.73 13.78 -26.56
C VAL A 148 -24.75 12.29 -26.81
N THR A 149 -23.60 11.64 -26.67
CA THR A 149 -23.48 10.19 -26.78
C THR A 149 -24.09 9.49 -25.56
N VAL A 150 -24.90 8.46 -25.83
CA VAL A 150 -25.51 7.58 -24.82
C VAL A 150 -24.95 6.18 -24.98
N SER A 151 -24.25 5.68 -23.99
CA SER A 151 -23.71 4.31 -23.98
C SER A 151 -23.31 3.89 -22.57
N ASN A 152 -23.51 2.63 -22.21
CA ASN A 152 -22.97 2.05 -20.96
C ASN A 152 -21.49 1.64 -21.06
N ARG A 153 -20.82 1.99 -22.17
CA ARG A 153 -19.40 1.70 -22.46
C ARG A 153 -18.61 2.97 -22.72
N LEU A 154 -18.87 4.03 -21.96
CA LEU A 154 -18.12 5.27 -22.03
C LEU A 154 -16.97 5.27 -21.04
N LEU A 155 -15.82 5.72 -21.52
CA LEU A 155 -14.66 6.07 -20.72
C LEU A 155 -14.39 7.56 -20.89
N PHE A 156 -14.11 8.25 -19.79
CA PHE A 156 -13.80 9.68 -19.79
C PHE A 156 -12.33 9.86 -19.44
N ARG A 157 -11.58 10.48 -20.35
CA ARG A 157 -10.14 10.64 -20.20
C ARG A 157 -9.79 12.06 -19.84
N THR A 158 -9.22 12.26 -18.66
CA THR A 158 -8.60 13.51 -18.19
C THR A 158 -7.09 13.47 -18.42
N PRO A 159 -6.37 14.58 -18.23
CA PRO A 159 -4.90 14.55 -18.21
C PRO A 159 -4.30 13.67 -17.10
N SER A 160 -5.05 13.44 -16.01
CA SER A 160 -4.58 12.76 -14.79
C SER A 160 -5.01 11.29 -14.70
N CYS A 161 -6.15 10.93 -15.26
CA CYS A 161 -6.70 9.57 -15.19
C CYS A 161 -7.73 9.31 -16.30
N THR A 162 -8.08 8.04 -16.46
CA THR A 162 -9.29 7.62 -17.18
C THR A 162 -10.30 7.07 -16.17
N PHE A 163 -11.57 7.50 -16.26
CA PHE A 163 -12.61 7.00 -15.37
C PHE A 163 -13.81 6.46 -16.13
N GLY A 164 -14.53 5.56 -15.47
CA GLY A 164 -15.80 5.01 -15.95
C GLY A 164 -16.90 5.23 -14.91
N VAL A 165 -18.15 5.05 -15.35
CA VAL A 165 -19.34 5.24 -14.53
C VAL A 165 -20.24 4.02 -14.63
N GLU A 166 -20.79 3.59 -13.49
CA GLU A 166 -21.85 2.59 -13.40
C GLU A 166 -22.90 3.03 -12.37
N ILE A 167 -24.08 2.41 -12.35
CA ILE A 167 -25.19 2.88 -11.52
C ILE A 167 -25.72 1.74 -10.65
N CYS A 168 -25.63 1.91 -9.34
CA CYS A 168 -26.25 1.14 -8.26
C CYS A 168 -26.16 -0.39 -8.46
N GLU A 169 -27.24 -1.02 -8.94
CA GLU A 169 -27.35 -2.47 -9.17
C GLU A 169 -26.22 -3.03 -10.03
N ASP A 170 -25.60 -2.20 -10.85
CA ASP A 170 -24.52 -2.63 -11.74
C ASP A 170 -23.37 -3.31 -10.96
N VAL A 171 -23.00 -2.81 -9.77
CA VAL A 171 -21.93 -3.44 -8.94
C VAL A 171 -22.36 -4.75 -8.28
N TRP A 172 -23.67 -5.00 -8.14
CA TRP A 172 -24.21 -6.23 -7.55
C TRP A 172 -24.27 -7.37 -8.56
N ALA A 173 -24.19 -7.06 -9.85
CA ALA A 173 -24.22 -8.05 -10.91
C ALA A 173 -22.98 -8.97 -10.84
N PRO A 174 -23.10 -10.26 -11.21
CA PRO A 174 -21.95 -11.18 -11.26
C PRO A 174 -20.82 -10.70 -12.19
N VAL A 175 -21.18 -9.98 -13.27
CA VAL A 175 -20.24 -9.32 -14.18
C VAL A 175 -20.60 -7.83 -14.26
N PRO A 176 -20.10 -7.01 -13.33
CA PRO A 176 -20.45 -5.59 -13.31
C PRO A 176 -19.77 -4.83 -14.46
N PRO A 177 -20.39 -3.74 -14.98
CA PRO A 177 -19.78 -2.88 -16.00
C PRO A 177 -18.39 -2.40 -15.63
N SER A 178 -18.13 -2.10 -14.37
CA SER A 178 -16.82 -1.70 -13.86
C SER A 178 -15.70 -2.70 -14.17
N SER A 179 -15.99 -4.01 -14.23
CA SER A 179 -15.00 -5.01 -14.65
C SER A 179 -14.56 -4.80 -16.10
N ILE A 180 -15.51 -4.54 -17.01
CA ILE A 180 -15.21 -4.29 -18.43
C ILE A 180 -14.51 -2.94 -18.61
N LEU A 181 -15.03 -1.89 -17.97
CA LEU A 181 -14.46 -0.54 -18.06
C LEU A 181 -13.00 -0.50 -17.58
N THR A 182 -12.68 -1.21 -16.48
CA THR A 182 -11.31 -1.28 -15.97
C THR A 182 -10.36 -2.07 -16.86
N LEU A 183 -10.84 -3.19 -17.47
CA LEU A 183 -10.07 -3.93 -18.47
C LEU A 183 -9.82 -3.12 -19.76
N GLN A 184 -10.62 -2.08 -20.01
CA GLN A 184 -10.44 -1.14 -21.12
C GLN A 184 -9.71 0.15 -20.71
N GLY A 185 -9.20 0.23 -19.48
CA GLY A 185 -8.28 1.27 -19.05
C GLY A 185 -8.84 2.29 -18.06
N ALA A 186 -10.06 2.11 -17.52
CA ALA A 186 -10.51 2.97 -16.42
C ALA A 186 -9.63 2.79 -15.19
N ASP A 187 -9.02 3.85 -14.71
CA ASP A 187 -8.25 3.89 -13.46
C ASP A 187 -9.17 4.03 -12.25
N ILE A 188 -10.29 4.76 -12.44
CA ILE A 188 -11.27 5.05 -11.39
C ILE A 188 -12.67 4.71 -11.91
N ILE A 189 -13.49 4.13 -11.04
CA ILE A 189 -14.92 3.91 -11.30
C ILE A 189 -15.73 4.75 -10.31
N PHE A 190 -16.80 5.37 -10.81
CA PHE A 190 -17.80 6.04 -10.00
C PHE A 190 -19.13 5.31 -10.11
N ASN A 191 -19.75 5.05 -8.96
CA ASN A 191 -21.06 4.42 -8.86
C ASN A 191 -22.05 5.37 -8.18
N LEU A 192 -23.05 5.82 -8.96
CA LEU A 192 -24.20 6.56 -8.47
C LEU A 192 -25.22 5.56 -7.94
N SER A 193 -25.65 5.71 -6.72
CA SER A 193 -26.49 4.68 -6.08
C SER A 193 -27.70 5.25 -5.36
N ALA A 194 -28.72 4.40 -5.24
CA ALA A 194 -29.84 4.57 -4.33
C ALA A 194 -30.01 3.26 -3.53
N ASP A 195 -29.04 3.00 -2.66
CA ASP A 195 -28.95 1.75 -1.89
C ASP A 195 -29.69 1.89 -0.56
N SER A 196 -30.88 1.26 -0.46
CA SER A 196 -31.70 1.21 0.75
C SER A 196 -31.00 0.51 1.92
N ASP A 197 -31.38 0.85 3.14
CA ASP A 197 -30.84 0.23 4.34
C ASP A 197 -31.62 -1.00 4.78
N ALA A 198 -30.88 -2.05 5.12
CA ALA A 198 -31.36 -3.22 5.84
C ALA A 198 -30.27 -3.70 6.80
N VAL A 199 -30.67 -4.38 7.88
CA VAL A 199 -29.73 -4.91 8.87
C VAL A 199 -28.74 -5.88 8.19
N GLY A 200 -27.45 -5.65 8.39
CA GLY A 200 -26.36 -6.46 7.79
C GLY A 200 -25.93 -6.05 6.38
N LYS A 201 -26.76 -5.32 5.63
CA LYS A 201 -26.46 -4.91 4.24
C LYS A 201 -25.23 -3.99 4.14
N TYR A 202 -24.99 -3.14 5.13
CA TYR A 202 -23.86 -2.22 5.15
C TYR A 202 -22.51 -2.95 5.09
N ALA A 203 -22.29 -3.94 5.95
CA ALA A 203 -21.05 -4.70 5.97
C ALA A 203 -20.85 -5.51 4.67
N TYR A 204 -21.95 -6.06 4.12
CA TYR A 204 -21.91 -6.74 2.82
C TYR A 204 -21.50 -5.78 1.70
N LEU A 205 -22.10 -4.58 1.65
CA LEU A 205 -21.75 -3.56 0.66
C LEU A 205 -20.27 -3.15 0.76
N GLN A 206 -19.77 -2.91 1.97
CA GLN A 206 -18.34 -2.59 2.18
C GLN A 206 -17.43 -3.69 1.62
N ALA A 207 -17.74 -4.97 1.90
CA ALA A 207 -16.97 -6.10 1.39
C ALA A 207 -17.04 -6.20 -0.14
N LEU A 208 -18.21 -5.97 -0.73
CA LEU A 208 -18.43 -6.00 -2.19
C LEU A 208 -17.61 -4.90 -2.89
N LEU A 209 -17.69 -3.66 -2.41
CA LEU A 209 -16.96 -2.53 -2.99
C LEU A 209 -15.44 -2.68 -2.83
N ALA A 210 -14.98 -3.11 -1.65
CA ALA A 210 -13.57 -3.40 -1.40
C ALA A 210 -13.04 -4.47 -2.36
N GLN A 211 -13.79 -5.57 -2.53
CA GLN A 211 -13.41 -6.64 -3.44
C GLN A 211 -13.43 -6.20 -4.90
N GLN A 212 -14.44 -5.42 -5.33
CA GLN A 212 -14.52 -4.94 -6.71
C GLN A 212 -13.34 -4.01 -7.03
N SER A 213 -13.02 -3.06 -6.14
CA SER A 213 -11.85 -2.19 -6.28
C SER A 213 -10.54 -2.98 -6.33
N ALA A 214 -10.36 -4.00 -5.47
CA ALA A 214 -9.17 -4.83 -5.42
C ALA A 214 -9.01 -5.71 -6.66
N ARG A 215 -10.08 -6.42 -7.06
CA ARG A 215 -10.05 -7.34 -8.19
C ARG A 215 -9.76 -6.64 -9.51
N THR A 216 -10.26 -5.42 -9.67
CA THR A 216 -10.08 -4.60 -10.87
C THR A 216 -8.90 -3.63 -10.77
N ILE A 217 -8.20 -3.61 -9.64
CA ILE A 217 -7.04 -2.74 -9.36
C ILE A 217 -7.38 -1.29 -9.72
N CYS A 218 -8.44 -0.74 -9.13
CA CYS A 218 -8.93 0.60 -9.45
C CYS A 218 -9.26 1.42 -8.20
N GLY A 219 -9.34 2.74 -8.39
CA GLY A 219 -10.08 3.61 -7.49
C GLY A 219 -11.59 3.39 -7.66
N TYR A 220 -12.36 3.42 -6.57
CA TYR A 220 -13.80 3.22 -6.64
C TYR A 220 -14.53 4.20 -5.73
N GLY A 221 -15.23 5.16 -6.34
CA GLY A 221 -16.09 6.13 -5.67
C GLY A 221 -17.55 5.69 -5.69
N PHE A 222 -18.20 5.61 -4.54
CA PHE A 222 -19.60 5.22 -4.38
C PHE A 222 -20.37 6.34 -3.68
N SER A 223 -21.49 6.78 -4.25
CA SER A 223 -22.32 7.84 -3.71
C SER A 223 -23.79 7.40 -3.71
N SER A 224 -24.38 7.21 -2.55
CA SER A 224 -25.77 6.73 -2.41
C SER A 224 -26.68 7.77 -1.78
N CYS A 225 -27.96 7.75 -2.19
CA CYS A 225 -29.01 8.60 -1.65
C CYS A 225 -29.05 8.65 -0.12
N GLY A 226 -29.44 9.78 0.40
CA GLY A 226 -29.53 10.04 1.84
C GLY A 226 -30.88 10.60 2.26
N TYR A 227 -30.85 11.49 3.24
CA TYR A 227 -32.03 12.13 3.78
C TYR A 227 -32.75 12.97 2.72
N GLY A 228 -34.09 12.83 2.67
CA GLY A 228 -34.97 13.52 1.75
C GLY A 228 -35.66 12.62 0.73
N GLU A 229 -35.18 11.40 0.55
CA GLU A 229 -35.92 10.36 -0.19
C GLU A 229 -37.19 9.95 0.56
N SER A 230 -38.17 9.41 -0.17
CA SER A 230 -39.38 8.88 0.46
C SER A 230 -39.06 7.72 1.39
N THR A 231 -39.74 7.70 2.55
CA THR A 231 -39.63 6.62 3.53
C THR A 231 -40.90 5.75 3.57
N GLN A 232 -41.62 5.68 2.45
CA GLN A 232 -42.84 4.90 2.34
C GLN A 232 -42.60 3.43 2.71
N ASP A 233 -41.58 2.80 2.14
CA ASP A 233 -41.24 1.39 2.39
C ASP A 233 -39.78 1.17 2.79
N VAL A 234 -38.86 2.05 2.40
CA VAL A 234 -37.42 1.92 2.59
C VAL A 234 -36.81 3.22 3.15
N VAL A 235 -35.60 3.11 3.68
CA VAL A 235 -34.83 4.24 4.22
C VAL A 235 -33.46 4.27 3.55
N PHE A 236 -32.95 5.47 3.30
CA PHE A 236 -31.64 5.71 2.72
C PHE A 236 -30.79 6.50 3.73
N SER A 237 -29.62 5.96 4.08
CA SER A 237 -28.80 6.52 5.16
C SER A 237 -27.68 7.45 4.69
N GLY A 238 -27.50 7.64 3.40
CA GLY A 238 -26.43 8.46 2.87
C GLY A 238 -25.06 7.78 2.93
N LYS A 239 -24.94 6.60 2.29
CA LYS A 239 -23.69 5.84 2.22
C LYS A 239 -22.78 6.40 1.13
N GLY A 240 -21.56 6.76 1.51
CA GLY A 240 -20.51 7.15 0.58
C GLY A 240 -19.22 6.44 0.93
N PHE A 241 -18.49 5.98 -0.09
CA PHE A 241 -17.21 5.30 0.07
C PHE A 241 -16.24 5.70 -1.03
N ILE A 242 -14.96 5.78 -0.70
CA ILE A 242 -13.87 5.85 -1.67
C ILE A 242 -12.86 4.77 -1.33
N TYR A 243 -12.65 3.85 -2.26
CA TYR A 243 -11.67 2.77 -2.16
C TYR A 243 -10.52 2.97 -3.17
N GLU A 244 -9.36 2.43 -2.86
CA GLU A 244 -8.20 2.32 -3.75
C GLU A 244 -7.62 0.92 -3.63
N ASN A 245 -7.71 0.13 -4.69
CA ASN A 245 -7.21 -1.26 -4.71
C ASN A 245 -7.60 -2.05 -3.44
N GLY A 246 -8.89 -2.00 -3.09
CA GLY A 246 -9.46 -2.69 -1.92
C GLY A 246 -9.28 -1.99 -0.57
N THR A 247 -8.47 -0.93 -0.51
CA THR A 247 -8.28 -0.17 0.73
C THR A 247 -9.31 0.95 0.83
N LEU A 248 -10.04 1.02 1.94
CA LEU A 248 -10.95 2.13 2.24
C LEU A 248 -10.12 3.38 2.54
N LEU A 249 -10.30 4.42 1.73
CA LEU A 249 -9.66 5.72 1.95
C LEU A 249 -10.54 6.64 2.80
N ALA A 250 -11.85 6.63 2.54
CA ALA A 250 -12.79 7.50 3.24
C ALA A 250 -14.22 6.93 3.19
N GLU A 251 -15.02 7.24 4.20
CA GLU A 251 -16.45 6.87 4.28
C GLU A 251 -17.29 7.97 4.95
N THR A 252 -18.57 8.07 4.57
CA THR A 252 -19.52 9.00 5.21
C THR A 252 -20.06 8.44 6.51
N LYS A 253 -20.59 9.32 7.36
CA LYS A 253 -21.42 8.93 8.51
C LYS A 253 -22.84 8.64 8.02
N ARG A 254 -23.36 7.47 8.35
CA ARG A 254 -24.75 7.10 8.01
C ARG A 254 -25.78 7.88 8.82
N HIS A 255 -27.00 7.98 8.29
CA HIS A 255 -28.18 8.56 8.97
C HIS A 255 -27.99 10.03 9.38
N GLN A 256 -27.31 10.82 8.54
CA GLN A 256 -27.15 12.25 8.76
C GLN A 256 -28.30 13.03 8.10
N LEU A 257 -28.75 14.09 8.78
CA LEU A 257 -29.79 15.00 8.30
C LEU A 257 -29.20 16.23 7.58
N GLN A 258 -27.90 16.22 7.33
CA GLN A 258 -27.16 17.27 6.66
C GLN A 258 -26.48 16.71 5.41
N PRO A 259 -26.20 17.55 4.40
CA PRO A 259 -25.45 17.10 3.23
C PRO A 259 -24.04 16.70 3.64
N GLN A 260 -23.45 15.76 2.94
CA GLN A 260 -22.09 15.29 3.18
C GLN A 260 -21.26 15.32 1.90
N THR A 261 -19.99 15.66 2.01
CA THR A 261 -18.99 15.49 0.95
C THR A 261 -17.84 14.67 1.52
N LEU A 262 -17.55 13.58 0.86
CA LEU A 262 -16.44 12.70 1.13
C LEU A 262 -15.37 12.93 0.09
N GLU A 263 -14.13 13.18 0.49
CA GLU A 263 -13.02 13.45 -0.41
C GLU A 263 -11.83 12.52 -0.15
N ALA A 264 -11.12 12.15 -1.22
CA ALA A 264 -9.88 11.41 -1.13
C ALA A 264 -8.97 11.68 -2.35
N GLU A 265 -7.69 11.43 -2.17
CA GLU A 265 -6.68 11.46 -3.22
C GLU A 265 -6.34 10.03 -3.63
N ILE A 266 -6.73 9.64 -4.85
CA ILE A 266 -6.46 8.32 -5.41
C ILE A 266 -5.11 8.35 -6.12
N ASP A 267 -4.23 7.41 -5.80
CA ASP A 267 -2.93 7.25 -6.44
C ASP A 267 -3.04 6.40 -7.71
N VAL A 268 -3.35 7.05 -8.82
CA VAL A 268 -3.51 6.41 -10.14
C VAL A 268 -2.20 5.79 -10.63
N GLU A 269 -1.06 6.42 -10.37
CA GLU A 269 0.25 5.87 -10.76
C GLU A 269 0.54 4.54 -10.04
N ARG A 270 0.15 4.42 -8.77
CA ARG A 270 0.21 3.17 -8.01
C ARG A 270 -0.67 2.08 -8.65
N LEU A 271 -1.91 2.41 -8.99
CA LEU A 271 -2.83 1.47 -9.64
C LEU A 271 -2.29 0.98 -10.99
N GLN A 272 -1.76 1.88 -11.80
CA GLN A 272 -1.16 1.56 -13.08
C GLN A 272 0.13 0.74 -12.92
N ALA A 273 0.94 1.01 -11.89
CA ALA A 273 2.14 0.21 -11.58
C ALA A 273 1.76 -1.23 -11.23
N GLU A 274 0.75 -1.43 -10.37
CA GLU A 274 0.23 -2.75 -10.01
C GLU A 274 -0.28 -3.52 -11.24
N ARG A 275 -1.06 -2.87 -12.10
CA ARG A 275 -1.56 -3.49 -13.35
C ARG A 275 -0.44 -3.90 -14.29
N ARG A 276 0.62 -3.09 -14.44
CA ARG A 276 1.78 -3.44 -15.29
C ARG A 276 2.52 -4.68 -14.81
N MET A 277 2.56 -4.90 -13.50
CA MET A 277 3.20 -6.08 -12.89
C MET A 277 2.29 -7.32 -12.90
N ASN A 278 0.97 -7.12 -13.01
CA ASN A 278 -0.03 -8.19 -12.97
C ASN A 278 -0.33 -8.71 -14.39
N THR A 279 0.40 -9.74 -14.81
CA THR A 279 0.20 -10.36 -16.13
C THR A 279 -1.19 -10.97 -16.31
N THR A 280 -1.84 -11.41 -15.24
CA THR A 280 -3.21 -11.94 -15.27
C THR A 280 -4.21 -10.85 -15.64
N PHE A 281 -4.03 -9.63 -15.12
CA PHE A 281 -4.87 -8.50 -15.51
C PHE A 281 -4.79 -8.22 -17.02
N ALA A 282 -3.56 -8.20 -17.58
CA ALA A 282 -3.33 -8.01 -19.01
C ALA A 282 -3.96 -9.14 -19.84
N SER A 283 -3.87 -10.39 -19.39
CA SER A 283 -4.50 -11.54 -20.06
C SER A 283 -6.03 -11.44 -20.05
N CYS A 284 -6.64 -11.04 -18.93
CA CYS A 284 -8.07 -10.79 -18.84
C CYS A 284 -8.51 -9.63 -19.77
N ALA A 285 -7.73 -8.56 -19.84
CA ALA A 285 -8.01 -7.43 -20.74
C ALA A 285 -8.02 -7.86 -22.21
N ALA A 286 -7.08 -8.72 -22.61
CA ALA A 286 -7.03 -9.27 -23.98
C ALA A 286 -8.19 -10.21 -24.30
N GLN A 287 -8.63 -11.00 -23.32
CA GLN A 287 -9.67 -12.02 -23.53
C GLN A 287 -11.11 -11.49 -23.40
N PHE A 288 -11.34 -10.62 -22.40
CA PHE A 288 -12.69 -10.19 -22.02
C PHE A 288 -12.93 -8.68 -22.20
N GLY A 289 -11.93 -7.94 -22.64
CA GLY A 289 -12.08 -6.53 -22.95
C GLY A 289 -13.07 -6.33 -24.10
N GLN A 290 -14.06 -5.45 -23.89
CA GLN A 290 -15.00 -5.04 -24.91
C GLN A 290 -14.71 -3.60 -25.30
N GLN A 291 -14.88 -3.26 -26.57
CA GLN A 291 -14.61 -1.92 -27.04
C GLN A 291 -15.45 -0.87 -26.27
N CYS A 292 -14.80 0.12 -25.73
CA CYS A 292 -15.39 1.30 -25.10
C CYS A 292 -15.13 2.55 -25.93
N THR A 293 -16.10 3.46 -25.94
CA THR A 293 -15.93 4.77 -26.54
C THR A 293 -15.24 5.71 -25.54
N VAL A 294 -14.08 6.25 -25.93
CA VAL A 294 -13.31 7.18 -25.08
C VAL A 294 -13.67 8.61 -25.42
N ILE A 295 -14.08 9.36 -24.42
CA ILE A 295 -14.42 10.79 -24.54
C ILE A 295 -13.34 11.58 -23.78
N ASP A 296 -12.64 12.45 -24.50
CA ASP A 296 -11.68 13.38 -23.87
C ASP A 296 -12.44 14.50 -23.14
N THR A 297 -12.06 14.76 -21.91
CA THR A 297 -12.59 15.89 -21.14
C THR A 297 -12.01 17.22 -21.59
N GLU A 298 -12.61 18.33 -21.16
CA GLU A 298 -12.06 19.65 -21.44
C GLU A 298 -10.69 19.81 -20.75
N ARG A 299 -9.74 20.41 -21.48
CA ARG A 299 -8.42 20.70 -20.89
C ARG A 299 -8.54 21.82 -19.87
N VAL A 300 -8.06 21.58 -18.68
CA VAL A 300 -8.02 22.54 -17.58
C VAL A 300 -6.58 22.92 -17.25
N PRO A 301 -6.32 24.15 -16.77
CA PRO A 301 -5.01 24.55 -16.30
C PRO A 301 -4.51 23.65 -15.17
N ALA A 302 -3.20 23.40 -15.13
CA ALA A 302 -2.61 22.68 -14.00
C ALA A 302 -2.78 23.50 -12.71
N ARG A 303 -3.34 22.89 -11.69
CA ARG A 303 -3.52 23.49 -10.36
C ARG A 303 -2.34 23.19 -9.44
N PRO A 304 -2.03 24.07 -8.47
CA PRO A 304 -1.15 23.71 -7.38
C PRO A 304 -1.68 22.45 -6.68
N PHE A 305 -0.81 21.47 -6.49
CA PHE A 305 -1.16 20.23 -5.82
C PHE A 305 -0.50 20.21 -4.44
N SER A 306 -1.28 19.93 -3.41
CA SER A 306 -0.82 19.65 -2.05
C SER A 306 -1.45 18.33 -1.60
N LEU A 307 -0.62 17.37 -1.26
CA LEU A 307 -1.07 16.08 -0.74
C LEU A 307 -1.59 16.26 0.69
N THR A 308 -2.85 15.86 0.91
CA THR A 308 -3.49 15.91 2.25
C THR A 308 -3.69 14.53 2.86
N ARG A 309 -3.52 13.48 2.05
CA ARG A 309 -3.63 12.08 2.46
C ARG A 309 -2.58 11.75 3.53
N THR A 310 -3.01 11.06 4.59
CA THR A 310 -2.09 10.49 5.58
C THR A 310 -1.26 9.38 4.94
N ILE A 311 0.05 9.48 5.08
CA ILE A 311 1.00 8.48 4.62
C ILE A 311 1.60 7.79 5.86
N ASP A 312 1.53 6.46 5.89
CA ASP A 312 2.12 5.67 6.98
C ASP A 312 3.65 5.75 6.91
N PRO A 313 4.35 6.23 7.95
CA PRO A 313 5.81 6.30 7.98
C PRO A 313 6.46 4.91 8.03
N HIS A 314 5.76 3.89 8.51
CA HIS A 314 6.29 2.54 8.69
C HIS A 314 5.49 1.50 7.90
N PRO A 315 5.53 1.53 6.54
CA PRO A 315 4.62 0.75 5.69
C PRO A 315 4.81 -0.77 5.78
N PHE A 316 5.89 -1.24 6.40
CA PHE A 316 6.14 -2.66 6.66
C PHE A 316 5.62 -3.14 8.00
N VAL A 317 5.35 -2.23 8.94
CA VAL A 317 4.93 -2.58 10.30
C VAL A 317 3.41 -2.76 10.32
N PRO A 318 2.89 -3.90 10.77
CA PRO A 318 1.46 -4.08 10.92
C PRO A 318 0.85 -3.08 11.89
N THR A 319 -0.34 -2.58 11.54
CA THR A 319 -1.07 -1.61 12.37
C THR A 319 -2.55 -2.00 12.49
N GLY A 320 -3.24 -1.43 13.47
CA GLY A 320 -4.68 -1.55 13.65
C GLY A 320 -5.13 -2.84 14.34
N LYS A 321 -6.42 -3.18 14.19
CA LYS A 321 -7.10 -4.24 14.97
C LYS A 321 -6.54 -5.67 14.77
N ARG A 322 -5.80 -5.93 13.70
CA ARG A 322 -5.21 -7.23 13.38
C ARG A 322 -3.69 -7.28 13.57
N LEU A 323 -3.15 -6.36 14.37
CA LEU A 323 -1.71 -6.29 14.60
C LEU A 323 -1.15 -7.63 15.09
N ASP A 324 -1.79 -8.22 16.11
CA ASP A 324 -1.37 -9.51 16.69
C ASP A 324 -1.40 -10.65 15.69
N GLU A 325 -2.50 -10.77 14.94
CA GLU A 325 -2.67 -11.80 13.91
C GLU A 325 -1.56 -11.70 12.86
N ARG A 326 -1.26 -10.49 12.40
CA ARG A 326 -0.22 -10.25 11.39
C ARG A 326 1.19 -10.48 11.89
N CYS A 327 1.51 -10.08 13.12
CA CYS A 327 2.82 -10.37 13.72
C CYS A 327 3.02 -11.87 13.90
N GLN A 328 1.99 -12.59 14.35
CA GLN A 328 2.02 -14.04 14.45
C GLN A 328 2.21 -14.69 13.07
N GLU A 329 1.48 -14.25 12.05
CA GLU A 329 1.60 -14.74 10.68
C GLU A 329 3.03 -14.56 10.13
N ILE A 330 3.65 -13.39 10.33
CA ILE A 330 5.03 -13.14 9.93
C ILE A 330 5.98 -14.12 10.62
N PHE A 331 5.86 -14.27 11.93
CA PHE A 331 6.71 -15.16 12.72
C PHE A 331 6.52 -16.63 12.30
N ASP A 332 5.28 -17.07 12.07
CA ASP A 332 4.96 -18.41 11.62
C ASP A 332 5.55 -18.72 10.23
N ILE A 333 5.52 -17.76 9.30
CA ILE A 333 6.16 -17.92 7.98
C ILE A 333 7.67 -18.14 8.13
N GLN A 334 8.34 -17.38 9.01
CA GLN A 334 9.77 -17.57 9.27
C GLN A 334 10.06 -18.94 9.89
N VAL A 335 9.27 -19.35 10.89
CA VAL A 335 9.37 -20.63 11.57
C VAL A 335 9.14 -21.80 10.61
N ASP A 336 8.10 -21.74 9.77
CA ASP A 336 7.77 -22.79 8.81
C ASP A 336 8.83 -22.94 7.72
N GLY A 337 9.38 -21.82 7.25
CA GLY A 337 10.49 -21.85 6.30
C GLY A 337 11.71 -22.58 6.86
N LEU A 338 12.10 -22.28 8.10
CA LEU A 338 13.22 -22.95 8.76
C LEU A 338 12.89 -24.40 9.11
N ALA A 339 11.68 -24.69 9.60
CA ALA A 339 11.24 -26.05 9.95
C ALA A 339 11.35 -26.99 8.74
N LYS A 340 10.87 -26.53 7.56
CA LYS A 340 10.99 -27.32 6.33
C LYS A 340 12.44 -27.56 5.94
N ARG A 341 13.33 -26.59 6.13
CA ARG A 341 14.76 -26.74 5.83
C ARG A 341 15.42 -27.78 6.75
N ILE A 342 15.15 -27.73 8.05
CA ILE A 342 15.65 -28.70 9.04
C ILE A 342 15.16 -30.12 8.70
N GLN A 343 13.88 -30.29 8.44
CA GLN A 343 13.31 -31.59 8.06
C GLN A 343 13.92 -32.15 6.77
N HIS A 344 14.15 -31.28 5.76
CA HIS A 344 14.71 -31.70 4.49
C HIS A 344 16.15 -32.18 4.60
N THR A 345 16.96 -31.47 5.39
CA THR A 345 18.39 -31.80 5.57
C THR A 345 18.61 -32.91 6.58
N GLY A 346 17.63 -33.16 7.44
CA GLY A 346 17.77 -34.09 8.58
C GLY A 346 18.67 -33.55 9.70
N ALA A 347 19.02 -32.27 9.65
CA ALA A 347 19.90 -31.64 10.63
C ALA A 347 19.30 -31.68 12.03
N GLN A 348 20.15 -32.01 13.03
CA GLN A 348 19.77 -32.01 14.45
C GLN A 348 20.25 -30.74 15.15
N THR A 349 21.09 -29.96 14.51
CA THR A 349 21.68 -28.73 15.04
C THR A 349 21.58 -27.57 14.04
N VAL A 350 21.47 -26.38 14.60
CA VAL A 350 21.64 -25.11 13.87
C VAL A 350 22.63 -24.22 14.61
N VAL A 351 23.41 -23.44 13.86
CA VAL A 351 24.43 -22.54 14.41
C VAL A 351 24.02 -21.10 14.11
N VAL A 352 24.01 -20.26 15.13
CA VAL A 352 23.63 -18.84 15.04
C VAL A 352 24.70 -17.98 15.71
N GLY A 353 25.20 -16.97 15.01
CA GLY A 353 26.03 -15.93 15.62
C GLY A 353 25.17 -14.96 16.43
N ILE A 354 25.42 -14.82 17.72
CA ILE A 354 24.65 -13.98 18.63
C ILE A 354 25.51 -12.78 19.06
N SER A 355 25.22 -11.62 18.48
CA SER A 355 25.88 -10.36 18.81
C SER A 355 25.24 -9.65 20.01
N GLY A 356 23.98 -9.96 20.34
CA GLY A 356 23.16 -9.23 21.29
C GLY A 356 22.36 -8.07 20.68
N GLY A 357 22.41 -7.92 19.35
CA GLY A 357 21.59 -6.98 18.59
C GLY A 357 20.25 -7.58 18.13
N LEU A 358 19.38 -6.71 17.57
CA LEU A 358 18.01 -7.04 17.16
C LEU A 358 17.93 -8.22 16.18
N ASP A 359 18.79 -8.25 15.17
CA ASP A 359 18.70 -9.22 14.07
C ASP A 359 19.05 -10.63 14.52
N SER A 360 20.16 -10.75 15.29
CA SER A 360 20.56 -12.03 15.87
C SER A 360 19.54 -12.52 16.91
N THR A 361 18.89 -11.60 17.62
CA THR A 361 17.81 -11.90 18.56
C THR A 361 16.59 -12.47 17.84
N LEU A 362 16.09 -11.81 16.80
CA LEU A 362 14.95 -12.32 16.02
C LEU A 362 15.28 -13.69 15.40
N ALA A 363 16.47 -13.84 14.81
CA ALA A 363 16.89 -15.11 14.24
C ALA A 363 16.92 -16.25 15.29
N LEU A 364 17.40 -15.95 16.49
CA LEU A 364 17.39 -16.90 17.61
C LEU A 364 15.97 -17.28 18.04
N LEU A 365 15.07 -16.29 18.17
CA LEU A 365 13.66 -16.52 18.50
C LEU A 365 12.96 -17.39 17.45
N VAL A 366 13.25 -17.18 16.15
CA VAL A 366 12.76 -18.04 15.07
C VAL A 366 13.30 -19.46 15.20
N CYS A 367 14.58 -19.65 15.56
CA CYS A 367 15.14 -20.97 15.84
C CYS A 367 14.42 -21.66 17.03
N ILE A 368 14.16 -20.94 18.12
CA ILE A 368 13.40 -21.43 19.27
C ILE A 368 12.01 -21.89 18.85
N GLY A 369 11.25 -21.02 18.18
CA GLY A 369 9.90 -21.36 17.68
C GLY A 369 9.91 -22.59 16.76
N THR A 370 10.95 -22.71 15.93
CA THR A 370 11.12 -23.84 15.01
C THR A 370 11.39 -25.15 15.77
N PHE A 371 12.33 -25.15 16.72
CA PHE A 371 12.66 -26.36 17.50
C PHE A 371 11.48 -26.79 18.35
N ASP A 372 10.79 -25.84 18.98
CA ASP A 372 9.58 -26.14 19.76
C ASP A 372 8.47 -26.74 18.87
N LYS A 373 8.25 -26.16 17.67
CA LYS A 373 7.26 -26.68 16.70
C LYS A 373 7.58 -28.10 16.23
N LEU A 374 8.85 -28.39 16.01
CA LEU A 374 9.32 -29.73 15.59
C LEU A 374 9.46 -30.72 16.75
N GLY A 375 9.26 -30.31 18.01
CA GLY A 375 9.50 -31.15 19.19
C GLY A 375 10.97 -31.51 19.40
N MET A 376 11.89 -30.67 18.87
CA MET A 376 13.34 -30.87 18.99
C MET A 376 13.87 -30.25 20.28
N ASN A 377 14.98 -30.81 20.80
CA ASN A 377 15.62 -30.25 21.99
C ASN A 377 16.33 -28.94 21.65
N ARG A 378 15.99 -27.85 22.36
CA ARG A 378 16.62 -26.51 22.17
C ARG A 378 18.15 -26.54 22.34
N ARG A 379 18.73 -27.55 23.00
CA ARG A 379 20.19 -27.77 23.05
C ARG A 379 20.82 -28.02 21.68
N GLY A 380 20.04 -28.35 20.65
CA GLY A 380 20.49 -28.42 19.25
C GLY A 380 20.67 -27.03 18.60
N ILE A 381 20.21 -25.96 19.24
CA ILE A 381 20.50 -24.58 18.82
C ILE A 381 21.83 -24.18 19.47
N ILE A 382 22.83 -23.92 18.65
CA ILE A 382 24.18 -23.53 19.06
C ILE A 382 24.35 -22.04 18.85
N GLY A 383 24.19 -21.25 19.92
CA GLY A 383 24.45 -19.83 19.91
C GLY A 383 25.94 -19.57 20.15
N ILE A 384 26.60 -18.90 19.21
CA ILE A 384 28.01 -18.54 19.32
C ILE A 384 28.14 -17.03 19.46
N THR A 385 28.65 -16.56 20.62
CA THR A 385 29.09 -15.18 20.78
C THR A 385 30.59 -15.08 20.48
N MET A 386 30.97 -14.08 19.70
CA MET A 386 32.33 -13.94 19.19
C MET A 386 32.86 -12.52 19.48
N PRO A 387 33.31 -12.25 20.74
CA PRO A 387 33.82 -10.96 21.11
C PRO A 387 35.00 -10.53 20.23
N GLY A 388 34.89 -9.37 19.62
CA GLY A 388 35.92 -8.70 18.82
C GLY A 388 36.45 -7.43 19.51
N PHE A 389 36.93 -6.49 18.71
CA PHE A 389 37.51 -5.25 19.23
C PHE A 389 36.45 -4.21 19.62
N GLY A 390 35.26 -4.26 19.00
CA GLY A 390 34.17 -3.30 19.22
C GLY A 390 32.99 -3.82 20.08
N THR A 391 33.09 -5.02 20.63
CA THR A 391 32.00 -5.59 21.44
C THR A 391 31.86 -4.84 22.75
N THR A 392 30.66 -4.35 23.06
CA THR A 392 30.37 -3.63 24.32
C THR A 392 29.89 -4.58 25.41
N ASP A 393 30.07 -4.20 26.69
CA ASP A 393 29.62 -5.00 27.83
C ASP A 393 28.10 -5.23 27.82
N ARG A 394 27.32 -4.24 27.37
CA ARG A 394 25.86 -4.33 27.31
C ARG A 394 25.39 -5.37 26.30
N THR A 395 25.87 -5.30 25.07
CA THR A 395 25.47 -6.25 24.01
C THR A 395 25.97 -7.65 24.30
N TYR A 396 27.18 -7.80 24.82
CA TYR A 396 27.70 -9.07 25.28
C TYR A 396 26.83 -9.68 26.40
N THR A 397 26.50 -8.90 27.42
CA THR A 397 25.67 -9.33 28.53
C THR A 397 24.28 -9.75 28.06
N ASN A 398 23.66 -8.98 27.18
CA ASN A 398 22.38 -9.30 26.59
C ASN A 398 22.42 -10.60 25.78
N ALA A 399 23.46 -10.81 24.95
CA ALA A 399 23.65 -12.03 24.19
C ALA A 399 23.71 -13.26 25.09
N VAL A 400 24.60 -13.23 26.11
CA VAL A 400 24.81 -14.37 27.03
C VAL A 400 23.57 -14.65 27.89
N ASN A 401 22.93 -13.61 28.42
CA ASN A 401 21.73 -13.75 29.24
C ASN A 401 20.58 -14.33 28.43
N LEU A 402 20.31 -13.82 27.24
CA LEU A 402 19.24 -14.31 26.39
C LEU A 402 19.43 -15.78 26.04
N MET A 403 20.64 -16.19 25.65
CA MET A 403 20.96 -17.59 25.35
C MET A 403 20.75 -18.50 26.53
N LYS A 404 21.14 -18.08 27.76
CA LYS A 404 20.92 -18.84 29.00
C LYS A 404 19.43 -19.00 29.30
N LEU A 405 18.67 -17.92 29.26
CA LEU A 405 17.23 -17.89 29.54
C LEU A 405 16.45 -18.77 28.57
N LEU A 406 16.82 -18.79 27.29
CA LEU A 406 16.19 -19.62 26.26
C LEU A 406 16.62 -21.09 26.30
N GLY A 407 17.63 -21.44 27.08
CA GLY A 407 18.05 -22.83 27.32
C GLY A 407 18.78 -23.50 26.17
N ILE A 408 19.46 -22.76 25.33
CA ILE A 408 20.23 -23.25 24.17
C ILE A 408 21.65 -23.67 24.57
N THR A 409 22.42 -24.24 23.64
CA THR A 409 23.86 -24.48 23.81
C THR A 409 24.63 -23.21 23.50
N ILE A 410 25.52 -22.80 24.40
CA ILE A 410 26.28 -21.56 24.30
C ILE A 410 27.75 -21.88 24.06
N ARG A 411 28.36 -21.21 23.09
CA ARG A 411 29.81 -21.18 22.89
C ARG A 411 30.28 -19.71 22.83
N GLU A 412 31.43 -19.47 23.42
CA GLU A 412 32.12 -18.20 23.36
C GLU A 412 33.49 -18.41 22.69
N ILE A 413 33.75 -17.64 21.62
CA ILE A 413 34.98 -17.74 20.85
C ILE A 413 35.46 -16.33 20.55
N SER A 414 36.57 -15.89 21.19
CA SER A 414 37.19 -14.61 20.87
C SER A 414 37.85 -14.67 19.49
N ILE A 415 37.59 -13.62 18.67
CA ILE A 415 38.19 -13.50 17.33
C ILE A 415 39.47 -12.63 17.32
N LYS A 416 39.85 -12.05 18.47
CA LYS A 416 40.92 -11.03 18.52
C LYS A 416 42.27 -11.56 18.03
N GLU A 417 42.72 -12.70 18.56
CA GLU A 417 44.00 -13.29 18.19
C GLU A 417 44.06 -13.68 16.71
N ALA A 418 42.99 -14.31 16.20
CA ALA A 418 42.88 -14.69 14.80
C ALA A 418 42.93 -13.46 13.86
N CYS A 419 42.21 -12.39 14.21
CA CYS A 419 42.23 -11.16 13.44
C CYS A 419 43.61 -10.49 13.48
N LEU A 420 44.30 -10.44 14.63
CA LEU A 420 45.66 -9.88 14.74
C LEU A 420 46.65 -10.67 13.89
N GLN A 421 46.59 -12.01 13.90
CA GLN A 421 47.41 -12.85 13.05
C GLN A 421 47.12 -12.59 11.56
N HIS A 422 45.83 -12.49 11.21
CA HIS A 422 45.43 -12.18 9.84
C HIS A 422 45.93 -10.81 9.36
N PHE A 423 45.88 -9.77 10.21
CA PHE A 423 46.43 -8.45 9.90
C PHE A 423 47.93 -8.54 9.64
N ALA A 424 48.65 -9.25 10.49
CA ALA A 424 50.09 -9.45 10.29
C ALA A 424 50.40 -10.17 8.96
N ASP A 425 49.64 -11.22 8.61
CA ASP A 425 49.84 -12.01 7.40
C ASP A 425 49.61 -11.21 6.12
N ILE A 426 48.64 -10.27 6.12
CA ILE A 426 48.34 -9.39 4.97
C ILE A 426 49.11 -8.06 4.99
N GLY A 427 49.92 -7.81 6.04
CA GLY A 427 50.64 -6.56 6.22
C GLY A 427 49.75 -5.33 6.52
N HIS A 428 48.58 -5.55 7.15
CA HIS A 428 47.68 -4.48 7.56
C HIS A 428 48.05 -3.98 8.98
N ASP A 429 48.06 -2.67 9.14
CA ASP A 429 48.26 -2.02 10.45
C ASP A 429 47.03 -2.18 11.33
N ALA A 430 47.17 -2.88 12.45
CA ALA A 430 46.05 -3.14 13.39
C ALA A 430 45.46 -1.88 14.04
N ASP A 431 46.23 -0.77 14.08
CA ASP A 431 45.76 0.51 14.60
C ASP A 431 44.94 1.32 13.58
N LYS A 432 44.95 0.86 12.31
CA LYS A 432 44.17 1.50 11.24
C LYS A 432 42.77 0.89 11.14
N HIS A 433 41.79 1.53 11.74
CA HIS A 433 40.39 1.09 11.77
C HIS A 433 39.64 1.44 10.47
N ASP A 434 40.07 0.87 9.34
CA ASP A 434 39.46 1.04 8.03
C ASP A 434 38.56 -0.15 7.65
N VAL A 435 38.05 -0.13 6.40
CA VAL A 435 37.18 -1.19 5.88
C VAL A 435 37.82 -2.58 5.91
N THR A 436 39.16 -2.68 5.86
CA THR A 436 39.89 -3.95 5.95
C THR A 436 39.79 -4.50 7.37
N TYR A 437 40.02 -3.63 8.34
CA TYR A 437 39.88 -3.94 9.78
C TYR A 437 38.48 -4.48 10.12
N GLU A 438 37.43 -3.80 9.65
CA GLU A 438 36.05 -4.20 9.89
C GLU A 438 35.70 -5.52 9.19
N ASN A 439 35.99 -5.62 7.88
CA ASN A 439 35.63 -6.78 7.07
C ASN A 439 36.38 -8.07 7.49
N SER A 440 37.60 -7.96 7.99
CA SER A 440 38.33 -9.11 8.47
C SER A 440 37.68 -9.74 9.70
N GLN A 441 37.21 -8.93 10.64
CA GLN A 441 36.45 -9.42 11.79
C GLN A 441 35.13 -10.10 11.41
N ALA A 442 34.39 -9.51 10.45
CA ALA A 442 33.14 -10.09 9.99
C ALA A 442 33.34 -11.44 9.29
N ARG A 443 34.42 -11.56 8.48
CA ARG A 443 34.76 -12.83 7.80
C ARG A 443 35.23 -13.90 8.78
N GLU A 444 36.05 -13.54 9.77
CA GLU A 444 36.49 -14.46 10.81
C GLU A 444 35.29 -15.06 11.58
N ARG A 445 34.32 -14.21 11.95
CA ARG A 445 33.07 -14.69 12.59
C ARG A 445 32.33 -15.68 11.69
N THR A 446 32.21 -15.38 10.40
CA THR A 446 31.51 -16.24 9.44
C THR A 446 32.23 -17.57 9.25
N GLN A 447 33.55 -17.56 9.15
CA GLN A 447 34.37 -18.78 9.06
C GLN A 447 34.14 -19.69 10.27
N ILE A 448 34.21 -19.15 11.48
CA ILE A 448 33.95 -19.91 12.72
C ILE A 448 32.55 -20.52 12.71
N LEU A 449 31.52 -19.77 12.31
CA LEU A 449 30.16 -20.29 12.25
C LEU A 449 30.01 -21.44 11.26
N MET A 450 30.60 -21.33 10.05
CA MET A 450 30.54 -22.34 9.00
C MET A 450 31.24 -23.63 9.43
N ASP A 451 32.46 -23.52 9.99
CA ASP A 451 33.24 -24.67 10.44
C ASP A 451 32.61 -25.33 11.66
N ALA A 452 32.07 -24.56 12.60
CA ALA A 452 31.31 -25.09 13.72
C ALA A 452 30.05 -25.86 13.27
N ALA A 453 29.34 -25.34 12.26
CA ALA A 453 28.20 -26.05 11.69
C ALA A 453 28.60 -27.39 11.05
N ASN A 454 29.73 -27.41 10.31
CA ASN A 454 30.26 -28.65 9.74
C ASN A 454 30.62 -29.66 10.82
N GLN A 455 31.31 -29.26 11.92
CA GLN A 455 31.66 -30.13 13.02
C GLN A 455 30.45 -30.78 13.70
N MET A 456 29.32 -30.06 13.75
CA MET A 456 28.11 -30.49 14.46
C MET A 456 27.04 -31.07 13.54
N ASN A 457 27.37 -31.30 12.26
CA ASN A 457 26.43 -31.77 11.25
C ASN A 457 25.14 -30.92 11.20
N GLY A 458 25.32 -29.63 11.30
CA GLY A 458 24.26 -28.64 11.28
C GLY A 458 24.43 -27.62 10.12
N PHE A 459 23.72 -26.52 10.20
CA PHE A 459 23.89 -25.43 9.25
C PHE A 459 23.74 -24.05 9.89
N VAL A 460 24.30 -23.04 9.25
CA VAL A 460 24.34 -21.65 9.73
C VAL A 460 23.04 -20.94 9.40
N ILE A 461 22.44 -20.32 10.40
CA ILE A 461 21.29 -19.42 10.26
C ILE A 461 21.77 -18.00 10.08
N GLY A 462 21.34 -17.37 8.99
CA GLY A 462 21.64 -15.97 8.70
C GLY A 462 20.75 -15.03 9.50
N THR A 463 21.35 -13.96 9.98
CA THR A 463 20.69 -12.94 10.80
C THR A 463 20.39 -11.65 10.02
N GLY A 464 21.06 -11.40 8.88
CA GLY A 464 20.92 -10.18 8.08
C GLY A 464 19.48 -9.92 7.64
N ASP A 465 19.04 -8.67 7.75
CA ASP A 465 17.70 -8.22 7.45
C ASP A 465 17.56 -7.59 6.04
N LEU A 466 16.33 -7.27 5.65
CA LEU A 466 16.02 -6.70 4.35
C LEU A 466 16.63 -5.32 4.14
N SER A 467 16.71 -4.47 5.17
CA SER A 467 17.24 -3.11 5.10
C SER A 467 18.76 -3.11 4.88
N GLU A 468 19.47 -3.99 5.60
CA GLU A 468 20.91 -4.20 5.41
C GLU A 468 21.19 -4.70 3.99
N LEU A 469 20.39 -5.65 3.51
CA LEU A 469 20.52 -6.16 2.13
C LEU A 469 20.23 -5.08 1.09
N ALA A 470 19.28 -4.18 1.33
CA ALA A 470 18.99 -3.07 0.42
C ALA A 470 20.13 -2.07 0.33
N LEU A 471 20.70 -1.68 1.48
CA LEU A 471 21.81 -0.75 1.56
C LEU A 471 23.18 -1.39 1.24
N GLY A 472 23.24 -2.74 1.18
CA GLY A 472 24.48 -3.49 1.13
C GLY A 472 25.36 -3.25 2.36
N TRP A 473 24.73 -3.01 3.53
CA TRP A 473 25.40 -2.78 4.80
C TRP A 473 25.72 -4.11 5.47
N ALA A 474 26.57 -4.86 4.81
CA ALA A 474 27.08 -6.15 5.25
C ALA A 474 28.41 -6.41 4.55
N THR A 475 29.29 -7.17 5.19
CA THR A 475 30.57 -7.57 4.60
C THR A 475 30.35 -8.68 3.58
N TYR A 476 30.77 -8.45 2.32
CA TYR A 476 30.74 -9.48 1.30
C TYR A 476 31.57 -10.71 1.71
N ASN A 477 31.01 -11.90 1.57
CA ASN A 477 31.55 -13.17 2.05
C ASN A 477 31.90 -13.15 3.56
N GLY A 478 31.10 -12.41 4.32
CA GLY A 478 31.14 -12.32 5.77
C GLY A 478 29.73 -12.52 6.33
N ASP A 479 29.26 -11.57 7.10
CA ASP A 479 27.95 -11.59 7.77
C ASP A 479 26.74 -11.62 6.81
N HIS A 480 26.91 -11.26 5.52
CA HIS A 480 25.86 -11.41 4.52
C HIS A 480 25.64 -12.88 4.08
N MET A 481 26.54 -13.80 4.41
CA MET A 481 26.48 -15.21 4.01
C MET A 481 25.99 -16.10 5.14
N SER A 482 25.16 -17.06 4.76
CA SER A 482 24.64 -18.11 5.63
C SER A 482 24.14 -19.28 4.79
N MET A 483 23.65 -20.34 5.43
CA MET A 483 23.04 -21.45 4.72
C MET A 483 21.51 -21.29 4.62
N TYR A 484 20.91 -20.46 5.49
CA TYR A 484 19.51 -20.07 5.41
C TYR A 484 19.27 -18.75 6.16
N GLY A 485 18.77 -17.71 5.49
CA GLY A 485 18.55 -16.38 6.05
C GLY A 485 17.10 -16.19 6.52
N VAL A 486 16.82 -16.37 7.80
CA VAL A 486 15.45 -16.29 8.32
C VAL A 486 14.85 -14.88 8.33
N ASN A 487 15.69 -13.83 8.37
CA ASN A 487 15.28 -12.42 8.38
C ASN A 487 15.38 -11.75 7.00
N ALA A 488 15.78 -12.46 5.94
CA ALA A 488 16.14 -11.89 4.64
C ALA A 488 15.06 -11.02 3.97
N SER A 489 13.79 -11.14 4.36
CA SER A 489 12.71 -10.28 3.86
C SER A 489 11.98 -9.49 4.98
N VAL A 490 12.60 -9.38 6.15
CA VAL A 490 12.10 -8.60 7.29
C VAL A 490 12.92 -7.32 7.40
N PRO A 491 12.36 -6.11 7.18
CA PRO A 491 13.12 -4.86 7.31
C PRO A 491 13.39 -4.50 8.78
N LYS A 492 14.39 -3.66 9.04
CA LYS A 492 14.87 -3.30 10.37
C LYS A 492 13.77 -2.77 11.29
N THR A 493 12.88 -1.93 10.76
CA THR A 493 11.73 -1.39 11.52
C THR A 493 10.79 -2.51 11.99
N LEU A 494 10.56 -3.52 11.13
CA LEU A 494 9.73 -4.67 11.46
C LEU A 494 10.46 -5.64 12.40
N VAL A 495 11.79 -5.83 12.27
CA VAL A 495 12.58 -6.63 13.22
C VAL A 495 12.42 -6.10 14.64
N ARG A 496 12.60 -4.80 14.84
CA ARG A 496 12.41 -4.12 16.14
C ARG A 496 10.99 -4.36 16.68
N HIS A 497 9.99 -4.18 15.83
CA HIS A 497 8.58 -4.36 16.21
C HIS A 497 8.27 -5.82 16.63
N LEU A 498 8.77 -6.81 15.88
CA LEU A 498 8.57 -8.22 16.19
C LEU A 498 9.24 -8.65 17.50
N VAL A 499 10.46 -8.18 17.76
CA VAL A 499 11.16 -8.49 19.04
C VAL A 499 10.39 -7.88 20.22
N ALA A 500 9.91 -6.64 20.10
CA ALA A 500 9.07 -5.99 21.12
C ALA A 500 7.74 -6.76 21.31
N TRP A 501 7.08 -7.13 20.22
CA TRP A 501 5.84 -7.90 20.23
C TRP A 501 6.00 -9.28 20.90
N ILE A 502 7.13 -10.00 20.68
CA ILE A 502 7.45 -11.26 21.36
C ILE A 502 7.73 -11.00 22.84
N ALA A 503 8.47 -9.93 23.18
CA ALA A 503 8.77 -9.59 24.56
C ALA A 503 7.49 -9.38 25.39
N GLU A 504 6.51 -8.66 24.86
CA GLU A 504 5.21 -8.42 25.52
C GLU A 504 4.42 -9.69 25.82
N ARG A 505 4.65 -10.79 25.07
CA ARG A 505 3.98 -12.09 25.20
C ARG A 505 4.78 -13.12 25.98
N THR A 506 6.03 -12.80 26.25
CA THR A 506 6.91 -13.67 27.03
C THR A 506 6.50 -13.67 28.51
N LYS A 507 6.22 -14.87 29.04
CA LYS A 507 5.77 -15.05 30.43
C LYS A 507 6.89 -14.90 31.45
N ASP A 508 8.11 -15.29 31.08
CA ASP A 508 9.29 -15.16 31.93
C ASP A 508 9.78 -13.71 31.95
N GLU A 509 9.71 -13.07 33.12
CA GLU A 509 10.04 -11.65 33.27
C GLU A 509 11.51 -11.36 32.96
N SER A 510 12.42 -12.27 33.27
CA SER A 510 13.86 -12.07 32.97
C SER A 510 14.12 -12.07 31.46
N THR A 511 13.49 -12.97 30.72
CA THR A 511 13.56 -12.99 29.25
C THR A 511 12.92 -11.75 28.66
N ARG A 512 11.75 -11.35 29.18
CA ARG A 512 11.04 -10.13 28.74
C ARG A 512 11.91 -8.89 28.90
N GLN A 513 12.52 -8.69 30.07
CA GLN A 513 13.37 -7.52 30.31
C GLN A 513 14.62 -7.52 29.42
N THR A 514 15.25 -8.68 29.21
CA THR A 514 16.40 -8.79 28.32
C THR A 514 16.03 -8.44 26.88
N LEU A 515 14.86 -8.89 26.38
CA LEU A 515 14.38 -8.54 25.04
C LEU A 515 14.09 -7.05 24.90
N LEU A 516 13.46 -6.43 25.90
CA LEU A 516 13.20 -4.98 25.89
C LEU A 516 14.50 -4.17 25.96
N ASP A 517 15.51 -4.59 26.74
CA ASP A 517 16.82 -3.92 26.76
C ASP A 517 17.52 -4.00 25.38
N ILE A 518 17.37 -5.11 24.67
CA ILE A 518 17.87 -5.26 23.29
C ILE A 518 17.15 -4.30 22.34
N VAL A 519 15.82 -4.16 22.47
CA VAL A 519 15.01 -3.21 21.65
C VAL A 519 15.48 -1.77 21.87
N ASP A 520 15.86 -1.40 23.09
CA ASP A 520 16.30 -0.07 23.47
C ASP A 520 17.80 0.19 23.21
N THR A 521 18.54 -0.85 22.77
CA THR A 521 19.96 -0.69 22.46
C THR A 521 20.15 -0.03 21.10
N PRO A 522 20.99 1.03 20.97
CA PRO A 522 21.31 1.65 19.68
C PRO A 522 21.94 0.66 18.69
N ILE A 523 21.58 0.78 17.42
CA ILE A 523 22.13 -0.06 16.35
C ILE A 523 23.57 0.33 16.06
N SER A 524 24.51 -0.62 16.22
CA SER A 524 25.94 -0.43 15.98
C SER A 524 26.54 -1.63 15.27
N PRO A 525 27.51 -1.45 14.37
CA PRO A 525 28.21 -2.56 13.70
C PRO A 525 29.16 -3.31 14.66
N GLU A 526 29.52 -2.75 15.82
CA GLU A 526 30.42 -3.33 16.85
C GLU A 526 31.76 -3.85 16.29
N LEU A 527 32.27 -3.20 15.28
CA LEU A 527 33.53 -3.57 14.60
C LEU A 527 34.70 -2.66 14.98
N THR A 528 34.41 -1.43 15.39
CA THR A 528 35.39 -0.45 15.89
C THR A 528 35.39 -0.37 17.40
N PRO A 529 36.54 -0.12 18.07
CA PRO A 529 36.61 0.00 19.53
C PRO A 529 35.63 1.03 20.08
N ALA A 530 35.12 0.78 21.30
CA ALA A 530 34.31 1.73 22.04
C ALA A 530 35.14 3.01 22.37
N ASP A 531 34.43 4.10 22.72
CA ASP A 531 35.07 5.32 23.18
C ASP A 531 35.78 5.13 24.55
N GLU A 532 36.49 6.13 25.01
CA GLU A 532 37.22 6.10 26.31
C GLU A 532 36.31 5.82 27.52
N PHE A 533 35.00 5.99 27.38
CA PHE A 533 33.98 5.74 28.39
C PHE A 533 33.22 4.41 28.21
N GLY A 534 33.60 3.59 27.22
CA GLY A 534 32.97 2.31 26.94
C GLY A 534 31.65 2.43 26.16
N ASN A 535 31.32 3.62 25.63
CA ASN A 535 30.12 3.80 24.80
C ASN A 535 30.38 3.42 23.34
N ILE A 536 29.31 3.14 22.60
CA ILE A 536 29.33 2.90 21.17
C ILE A 536 29.88 4.14 20.46
N ALA A 537 31.10 4.05 19.93
CA ALA A 537 31.77 5.16 19.23
C ALA A 537 31.14 5.46 17.86
N GLN A 538 30.50 4.47 17.23
CA GLN A 538 29.98 4.56 15.87
C GLN A 538 28.57 3.98 15.80
N LYS A 539 27.56 4.85 15.62
CA LYS A 539 26.19 4.39 15.35
C LYS A 539 26.03 4.17 13.84
N THR A 540 25.42 3.05 13.47
CA THR A 540 25.15 2.73 12.06
C THR A 540 24.35 3.84 11.38
N GLU A 541 23.32 4.37 12.04
CA GLU A 541 22.45 5.41 11.49
C GLU A 541 23.14 6.76 11.23
N ASP A 542 24.25 7.06 11.92
CA ASP A 542 25.06 8.26 11.64
C ASP A 542 25.80 8.15 10.29
N LEU A 543 26.11 6.92 9.86
CA LEU A 543 26.85 6.64 8.64
C LEU A 543 25.96 6.42 7.43
N VAL A 544 24.91 5.64 7.60
CA VAL A 544 24.03 5.24 6.48
C VAL A 544 22.69 5.95 6.48
N GLY A 545 22.31 6.57 7.59
CA GLY A 545 21.03 7.24 7.82
C GLY A 545 20.01 6.41 8.59
N PRO A 546 18.91 7.02 9.04
CA PRO A 546 17.85 6.36 9.78
C PRO A 546 17.21 5.21 8.99
N TYR A 547 17.14 4.03 9.60
CA TYR A 547 16.55 2.86 8.95
C TYR A 547 15.06 3.06 8.61
N GLU A 548 14.31 3.83 9.39
CA GLU A 548 12.91 4.11 9.08
C GLU A 548 12.73 4.85 7.74
N LEU A 549 13.64 5.77 7.41
CA LEU A 549 13.64 6.43 6.10
C LEU A 549 14.01 5.43 4.98
N HIS A 550 15.02 4.59 5.21
CA HIS A 550 15.44 3.60 4.22
C HIS A 550 14.39 2.54 3.95
N ASP A 551 13.70 2.04 4.97
CA ASP A 551 12.60 1.09 4.84
C ASP A 551 11.43 1.73 4.07
N PHE A 552 11.13 2.99 4.35
CA PHE A 552 10.13 3.75 3.61
C PHE A 552 10.51 3.89 2.12
N PHE A 553 11.75 4.29 1.83
CA PHE A 553 12.23 4.41 0.45
C PHE A 553 12.22 3.07 -0.27
N LEU A 554 12.68 2.01 0.40
CA LEU A 554 12.67 0.65 -0.11
C LEU A 554 11.26 0.20 -0.51
N TYR A 555 10.27 0.44 0.37
CA TYR A 555 8.89 0.07 0.12
C TYR A 555 8.34 0.72 -1.16
N TYR A 556 8.50 2.02 -1.29
CA TYR A 556 7.91 2.75 -2.42
C TYR A 556 8.69 2.58 -3.73
N LEU A 557 10.01 2.50 -3.68
CA LEU A 557 10.83 2.25 -4.86
C LEU A 557 10.70 0.81 -5.37
N LEU A 558 10.72 -0.17 -4.46
CA LEU A 558 10.72 -1.59 -4.84
C LEU A 558 9.32 -2.12 -5.12
N ARG A 559 8.37 -1.88 -4.19
CA ARG A 559 7.02 -2.45 -4.29
C ARG A 559 6.19 -1.80 -5.41
N TRP A 560 6.37 -0.50 -5.62
CA TRP A 560 5.53 0.27 -6.55
C TRP A 560 6.30 0.82 -7.75
N GLY A 561 7.62 0.76 -7.74
CA GLY A 561 8.47 1.31 -8.80
C GLY A 561 8.36 2.84 -8.90
N PHE A 562 8.08 3.54 -7.78
CA PHE A 562 7.95 4.98 -7.79
C PHE A 562 9.28 5.66 -8.05
N ARG A 563 9.21 6.78 -8.75
CA ARG A 563 10.36 7.63 -9.00
C ARG A 563 10.77 8.41 -7.74
N PRO A 564 12.05 8.80 -7.60
CA PRO A 564 12.56 9.51 -6.42
C PRO A 564 11.74 10.75 -6.04
N ALA A 565 11.28 11.55 -7.00
CA ALA A 565 10.49 12.75 -6.72
C ALA A 565 9.15 12.43 -6.02
N LYS A 566 8.49 11.34 -6.40
CA LYS A 566 7.26 10.90 -5.72
C LYS A 566 7.57 10.34 -4.33
N VAL A 567 8.62 9.53 -4.20
CA VAL A 567 9.05 9.00 -2.89
C VAL A 567 9.39 10.13 -1.93
N TYR A 568 10.06 11.18 -2.41
CA TYR A 568 10.34 12.37 -1.62
C TYR A 568 9.07 13.09 -1.15
N LEU A 569 8.08 13.30 -2.06
CA LEU A 569 6.78 13.89 -1.69
C LEU A 569 6.12 13.10 -0.56
N LEU A 570 6.07 11.76 -0.69
CA LEU A 570 5.46 10.88 0.30
C LEU A 570 6.23 10.90 1.63
N ALA A 571 7.57 10.91 1.59
CA ALA A 571 8.42 10.98 2.78
C ALA A 571 8.24 12.31 3.52
N ARG A 572 8.16 13.44 2.82
CA ARG A 572 7.84 14.74 3.43
C ARG A 572 6.49 14.72 4.15
N GLN A 573 5.48 14.10 3.54
CA GLN A 573 4.17 13.96 4.15
C GLN A 573 4.19 13.06 5.39
N ALA A 574 4.95 11.96 5.36
CA ALA A 574 5.05 11.00 6.45
C ALA A 574 5.95 11.47 7.61
N PHE A 575 7.07 12.12 7.29
CA PHE A 575 8.14 12.41 8.25
C PHE A 575 8.43 13.90 8.46
N GLY A 576 7.69 14.83 7.86
CA GLY A 576 8.00 16.25 7.87
C GLY A 576 8.03 16.92 9.26
N GLN A 577 7.54 16.22 10.30
CA GLN A 577 7.69 16.66 11.69
C GLN A 577 8.96 16.11 12.37
N ALA A 578 9.51 15.00 11.87
CA ALA A 578 10.66 14.31 12.43
C ALA A 578 11.97 14.68 11.71
N TYR A 579 11.92 14.92 10.41
CA TYR A 579 13.08 15.22 9.57
C TYR A 579 12.82 16.43 8.67
N ASP A 580 13.83 17.26 8.49
CA ASP A 580 13.79 18.35 7.52
C ASP A 580 13.95 17.85 6.07
N ASP A 581 13.60 18.71 5.12
CA ASP A 581 13.68 18.42 3.70
C ASP A 581 15.10 18.07 3.22
N ALA A 582 16.13 18.68 3.80
CA ALA A 582 17.52 18.42 3.44
C ALA A 582 17.96 17.02 3.88
N THR A 583 17.55 16.61 5.07
CA THR A 583 17.82 15.28 5.62
C THR A 583 17.13 14.19 4.78
N ILE A 584 15.85 14.36 4.45
CA ILE A 584 15.09 13.40 3.62
C ILE A 584 15.77 13.26 2.23
N ARG A 585 16.11 14.37 1.57
CA ARG A 585 16.78 14.36 0.26
C ARG A 585 18.15 13.67 0.31
N ARG A 586 18.97 14.01 1.32
CA ARG A 586 20.28 13.41 1.51
C ARG A 586 20.20 11.90 1.60
N TRP A 587 19.29 11.37 2.41
CA TRP A 587 19.19 9.94 2.64
C TRP A 587 18.50 9.20 1.50
N LEU A 588 17.54 9.82 0.82
CA LEU A 588 16.98 9.24 -0.42
C LEU A 588 18.04 9.09 -1.52
N ARG A 589 18.87 10.11 -1.70
CA ARG A 589 20.00 10.06 -2.63
C ARG A 589 21.01 8.97 -2.23
N THR A 590 21.34 8.90 -0.94
CA THR A 590 22.24 7.87 -0.40
C THR A 590 21.67 6.48 -0.61
N PHE A 591 20.37 6.29 -0.35
CA PHE A 591 19.69 5.03 -0.61
C PHE A 591 19.82 4.62 -2.09
N CYS A 592 19.46 5.49 -3.03
CA CYS A 592 19.56 5.20 -4.46
C CYS A 592 21.00 4.85 -4.86
N MET A 593 21.98 5.61 -4.42
CA MET A 593 23.39 5.35 -4.71
C MET A 593 23.82 3.96 -4.21
N ARG A 594 23.55 3.66 -2.93
CA ARG A 594 23.96 2.39 -2.31
C ARG A 594 23.19 1.20 -2.88
N PHE A 595 21.90 1.34 -3.10
CA PHE A 595 21.06 0.27 -3.65
C PHE A 595 21.59 -0.24 -4.98
N PHE A 596 22.04 0.63 -5.86
CA PHE A 596 22.67 0.23 -7.13
C PHE A 596 24.09 -0.29 -6.94
N ALA A 597 24.95 0.45 -6.24
CA ALA A 597 26.37 0.10 -6.10
C ALA A 597 26.60 -1.25 -5.37
N GLN A 598 25.67 -1.66 -4.51
CA GLN A 598 25.80 -2.87 -3.70
C GLN A 598 25.04 -4.09 -4.26
N GLN A 599 24.53 -4.00 -5.50
CA GLN A 599 23.77 -5.11 -6.11
C GLN A 599 24.55 -6.41 -6.19
N TYR A 600 25.88 -6.37 -6.42
CA TYR A 600 26.70 -7.56 -6.51
C TYR A 600 26.63 -8.44 -5.25
N LYS A 601 26.43 -7.84 -4.07
CA LYS A 601 26.24 -8.58 -2.82
C LYS A 601 24.93 -9.38 -2.83
N ARG A 602 23.88 -8.81 -3.42
CA ARG A 602 22.57 -9.46 -3.51
C ARG A 602 22.51 -10.58 -4.52
N SER A 603 23.40 -10.61 -5.49
CA SER A 603 23.44 -11.65 -6.54
C SER A 603 23.69 -13.05 -5.99
N CYS A 604 24.30 -13.18 -4.79
CA CYS A 604 24.62 -14.45 -4.14
C CYS A 604 23.93 -14.65 -2.79
N LEU A 605 22.76 -14.02 -2.58
CA LEU A 605 22.04 -14.16 -1.31
C LEU A 605 21.63 -15.61 -1.02
N PRO A 606 21.75 -16.04 0.25
CA PRO A 606 21.21 -17.30 0.73
C PRO A 606 19.70 -17.40 0.51
N ASP A 607 19.18 -18.64 0.56
CA ASP A 607 17.74 -18.86 0.64
C ASP A 607 17.17 -18.30 1.93
N GLY A 608 15.93 -17.85 1.88
CA GLY A 608 15.18 -17.35 3.03
C GLY A 608 13.69 -17.17 2.70
N PRO A 609 12.81 -17.14 3.69
CA PRO A 609 11.37 -17.00 3.48
C PRO A 609 11.02 -15.57 3.09
N LYS A 610 10.05 -15.42 2.18
CA LYS A 610 9.42 -14.13 1.90
C LYS A 610 8.23 -13.95 2.85
N VAL A 611 8.29 -12.95 3.72
CA VAL A 611 7.23 -12.67 4.72
C VAL A 611 6.30 -11.53 4.31
N GLY A 612 6.79 -10.55 3.59
CA GLY A 612 6.04 -9.36 3.20
C GLY A 612 5.89 -9.20 1.69
N SER A 613 5.41 -8.01 1.28
CA SER A 613 5.21 -7.68 -0.14
C SER A 613 6.51 -7.44 -0.92
N CYS A 614 7.65 -7.27 -0.25
CA CYS A 614 8.96 -7.02 -0.82
C CYS A 614 9.99 -8.09 -0.41
N SER A 615 10.86 -8.46 -1.34
CA SER A 615 12.04 -9.29 -1.10
C SER A 615 13.14 -8.89 -2.08
N LEU A 616 14.39 -9.08 -1.70
CA LEU A 616 15.56 -8.81 -2.53
C LEU A 616 16.23 -10.10 -3.04
N SER A 617 15.55 -11.25 -2.89
CA SER A 617 16.04 -12.50 -3.43
C SER A 617 16.23 -12.43 -4.95
N PRO A 618 17.42 -12.76 -5.48
CA PRO A 618 17.67 -12.77 -6.93
C PRO A 618 16.91 -13.87 -7.67
N ARG A 619 16.34 -14.83 -6.93
CA ARG A 619 15.49 -15.91 -7.47
C ARG A 619 14.02 -15.50 -7.58
N GLY A 620 13.61 -14.43 -6.91
CA GLY A 620 12.23 -14.00 -6.79
C GLY A 620 11.98 -12.56 -7.25
N ASP A 621 11.75 -11.67 -6.31
CA ASP A 621 11.16 -10.34 -6.53
C ASP A 621 12.05 -9.34 -7.24
N TRP A 622 13.39 -9.42 -7.06
CA TRP A 622 14.28 -8.38 -7.58
C TRP A 622 15.47 -8.97 -8.35
N ARG A 623 15.48 -8.74 -9.65
CA ARG A 623 16.56 -9.15 -10.56
C ARG A 623 17.11 -7.92 -11.24
N MET A 624 18.28 -7.46 -10.80
CA MET A 624 18.95 -6.30 -11.35
C MET A 624 20.39 -6.67 -11.75
N PRO A 625 20.91 -6.21 -12.91
CA PRO A 625 22.33 -6.35 -13.24
C PRO A 625 23.19 -5.64 -12.19
N SER A 626 24.31 -6.27 -11.80
CA SER A 626 25.22 -5.72 -10.77
C SER A 626 25.96 -4.46 -11.24
N ASP A 627 26.01 -4.21 -12.53
CA ASP A 627 26.63 -3.08 -13.20
C ASP A 627 25.63 -2.03 -13.71
N ALA A 628 24.37 -2.10 -13.26
CA ALA A 628 23.34 -1.12 -13.61
C ALA A 628 23.71 0.28 -13.10
N SER A 629 23.56 1.29 -13.96
CA SER A 629 23.83 2.69 -13.61
C SER A 629 22.72 3.31 -12.78
N SER A 630 23.07 3.93 -11.67
CA SER A 630 22.15 4.73 -10.81
C SER A 630 21.88 6.15 -11.34
N ARG A 631 22.51 6.55 -12.45
CA ARG A 631 22.55 7.96 -12.91
C ARG A 631 21.17 8.60 -13.06
N LEU A 632 20.16 7.85 -13.53
CA LEU A 632 18.81 8.39 -13.70
C LEU A 632 18.17 8.77 -12.36
N TRP A 633 18.26 7.88 -11.37
CA TRP A 633 17.71 8.10 -10.03
C TRP A 633 18.46 9.21 -9.29
N LEU A 634 19.79 9.25 -9.37
CA LEU A 634 20.60 10.27 -8.72
C LEU A 634 20.34 11.66 -9.32
N ARG A 635 20.25 11.76 -10.66
CA ARG A 635 19.88 13.03 -11.31
C ARG A 635 18.54 13.56 -10.79
N GLU A 636 17.54 12.70 -10.70
CA GLU A 636 16.23 13.12 -10.18
C GLU A 636 16.30 13.52 -8.70
N CYS A 637 17.09 12.82 -7.87
CA CYS A 637 17.35 13.24 -6.49
C CYS A 637 18.04 14.60 -6.42
N ASP A 638 18.98 14.89 -7.32
CA ASP A 638 19.71 16.16 -7.36
C ASP A 638 18.83 17.33 -7.85
N GLU A 639 17.77 17.04 -8.62
CA GLU A 639 16.77 18.01 -9.11
C GLU A 639 15.65 18.30 -8.08
N LEU A 640 15.60 17.62 -6.93
CA LEU A 640 14.64 17.90 -5.86
C LEU A 640 14.97 19.24 -5.20
N GLY A 641 14.12 20.24 -5.44
CA GLY A 641 14.28 21.63 -4.99
C GLY A 641 13.93 21.87 -3.53
#